data_5e832779cbda0f8b18520ee872a0facb
#
_entry.id   5e832779cbda0f8b18520ee872a0facb
#
_cell.length_a   1.000
_cell.length_b   1.000
_cell.length_c   1.000
_cell.angle_alpha   90.00
_cell.angle_beta   90.00
_cell.angle_gamma   90.00
#
_symmetry.space_group_name_H-M   'P 1'
#
loop_
_entity.id
_entity.type
_entity.pdbx_description
1 polymer ?
#
loop_
_entity_poly.entity_id
_entity_poly.type
_entity_poly.pdbx_seq_one_letter_code
_entity_poly.pdbx_strand_id
1 'polypeptide(L)'
;MSRILKSIAPYWKSIIIILLLLVLQANCDLALPQYTSNIIDVGIQNGGIGHSIPEKITKDEYDIAKMFMTDEEISIWEKCFEEQDDLYVRTENNDKRLDEYDDTLAMALIINNQMSSVTVTQFKQQMAAQMGVDVSELENVSVADLGKRMGVELETFTKDIEDADGNEVPTECVDMRIIFKAMYDNGAMSKDTFISMRDEFQSTFDTMGSTLISSMGKAYAKSMDAKAGMDMKAIQKRYLWISGAKMVGMALLIAVCTVCVAFFASRVGAGVGRDLRGKVYKNVMSFSNAELDKFSTASLITRTTNDVQQIQLVCVLILRMVLYAPIIGIGGVIKVMSTGAGMEWVIALAVLVIIGFVLLLMAVAMPKFKLMQKLVDNVNLVSREILTGLSVIRAFGREKKEEERFDKANKELTKTMLFTNRVMTFMMPVMMLIMNCLSVGIVWVGAHRIDSGVMQVGSMTAFITYAMQIVMSFLMLTMLSIMLPRAIVAADRIDEVINTKSSITDAESPKSISNPKGLLVFDHVNFKYPGANENALEDINFVAEPGKTTAIIGSTGCGKSTLVNLIPRLYDATEGSITLDGENIKNISMKELRDELGYVPQKGILFSGTIESNIKFGAPEASMDIVKEAAEIAQATEFIETKSAKYESPIAQGGTNVSGGQKQRLSIARAIAKNPKIFIFDDSFSALDLKTDAALRKALASKVTDSTVIIVAQRISTILHADQILVMDEGKIVGKGTHEELLKNCEVYQQIAKSKMSAKELGIDGKEEA
;
A
#
# COMPACT_ATOMS: atom_id res chain seq x y z
N MET A 1 -2.71 0.70 -13.00
CA MET A 1 -2.72 -0.60 -12.30
C MET A 1 -1.65 -1.57 -12.80
N SER A 2 -1.58 -1.88 -14.11
CA SER A 2 -0.56 -2.80 -14.66
C SER A 2 0.90 -2.43 -14.32
N ARG A 3 1.23 -1.12 -14.30
CA ARG A 3 2.58 -0.62 -13.96
C ARG A 3 2.96 -0.89 -12.51
N ILE A 4 2.02 -0.73 -11.57
CA ILE A 4 2.24 -1.05 -10.15
C ILE A 4 2.47 -2.56 -9.99
N LEU A 5 1.64 -3.39 -10.65
CA LEU A 5 1.80 -4.84 -10.63
C LEU A 5 3.14 -5.30 -11.24
N LYS A 6 3.60 -4.68 -12.34
CA LYS A 6 4.93 -4.93 -12.90
C LYS A 6 6.07 -4.60 -11.93
N SER A 7 5.90 -3.57 -11.09
CA SER A 7 6.92 -3.22 -10.09
C SER A 7 6.96 -4.20 -8.92
N ILE A 8 5.85 -4.88 -8.62
CA ILE A 8 5.74 -5.90 -7.57
C ILE A 8 6.20 -7.29 -8.07
N ALA A 9 6.06 -7.57 -9.38
CA ALA A 9 6.33 -8.88 -9.97
C ALA A 9 7.71 -9.50 -9.62
N PRO A 10 8.81 -8.75 -9.53
CA PRO A 10 10.12 -9.33 -9.12
C PRO A 10 10.12 -9.97 -7.73
N TYR A 11 9.15 -9.61 -6.87
CA TYR A 11 9.02 -10.11 -5.50
C TYR A 11 8.05 -11.28 -5.37
N TRP A 12 7.80 -12.03 -6.46
CA TRP A 12 6.81 -13.12 -6.54
C TRP A 12 6.92 -14.17 -5.42
N LYS A 13 8.14 -14.50 -4.97
CA LYS A 13 8.36 -15.45 -3.85
C LYS A 13 7.71 -14.94 -2.55
N SER A 14 7.91 -13.65 -2.23
CA SER A 14 7.30 -13.03 -1.05
C SER A 14 5.78 -12.92 -1.20
N ILE A 15 5.28 -12.70 -2.42
CA ILE A 15 3.84 -12.63 -2.69
C ILE A 15 3.17 -13.97 -2.43
N ILE A 16 3.78 -15.08 -2.86
CA ILE A 16 3.26 -16.44 -2.59
C ILE A 16 3.21 -16.70 -1.08
N ILE A 17 4.28 -16.35 -0.34
CA ILE A 17 4.30 -16.49 1.13
C ILE A 17 3.17 -15.67 1.77
N ILE A 18 2.99 -14.41 1.35
CA ILE A 18 1.90 -13.56 1.83
C ILE A 18 0.55 -14.21 1.55
N LEU A 19 0.32 -14.72 0.35
CA LEU A 19 -0.94 -15.33 -0.04
C LEU A 19 -1.24 -16.59 0.78
N LEU A 20 -0.27 -17.46 1.01
CA LEU A 20 -0.41 -18.64 1.86
C LEU A 20 -0.74 -18.25 3.31
N LEU A 21 -0.05 -17.24 3.86
CA LEU A 21 -0.31 -16.73 5.20
C LEU A 21 -1.71 -16.09 5.31
N LEU A 22 -2.15 -15.36 4.28
CA LEU A 22 -3.50 -14.76 4.25
C LEU A 22 -4.59 -15.82 4.16
N VAL A 23 -4.39 -16.89 3.40
CA VAL A 23 -5.33 -18.02 3.34
C VAL A 23 -5.39 -18.72 4.71
N LEU A 24 -4.24 -18.97 5.34
CA LEU A 24 -4.20 -19.56 6.68
C LEU A 24 -4.88 -18.66 7.70
N GLN A 25 -4.58 -17.37 7.69
CA GLN A 25 -5.22 -16.36 8.53
C GLN A 25 -6.74 -16.35 8.35
N ALA A 26 -7.21 -16.28 7.11
CA ALA A 26 -8.64 -16.24 6.81
C ALA A 26 -9.38 -17.53 7.25
N ASN A 27 -8.75 -18.69 7.09
CA ASN A 27 -9.32 -19.94 7.60
C ASN A 27 -9.46 -19.91 9.12
N CYS A 28 -8.47 -19.42 9.85
CA CYS A 28 -8.57 -19.26 11.30
C CYS A 28 -9.63 -18.21 11.70
N ASP A 29 -9.69 -17.07 11.01
CA ASP A 29 -10.68 -16.03 11.25
C ASP A 29 -12.12 -16.52 11.02
N LEU A 30 -12.33 -17.36 10.00
CA LEU A 30 -13.63 -17.96 9.69
C LEU A 30 -13.98 -19.16 10.58
N ALA A 31 -13.01 -19.75 11.28
CA ALA A 31 -13.27 -20.83 12.22
C ALA A 31 -13.70 -20.30 13.60
N LEU A 32 -13.25 -19.12 14.03
CA LEU A 32 -13.57 -18.55 15.34
C LEU A 32 -15.08 -18.44 15.63
N PRO A 33 -15.94 -17.93 14.71
CA PRO A 33 -17.37 -17.88 14.94
C PRO A 33 -18.00 -19.24 15.16
N GLN A 34 -17.51 -20.28 14.49
CA GLN A 34 -17.97 -21.65 14.67
C GLN A 34 -17.62 -22.18 16.07
N TYR A 35 -16.41 -21.91 16.57
CA TYR A 35 -16.07 -22.27 17.96
C TYR A 35 -16.91 -21.51 18.97
N THR A 36 -17.26 -20.25 18.71
CA THR A 36 -18.16 -19.47 19.56
C THR A 36 -19.55 -20.10 19.59
N SER A 37 -20.10 -20.49 18.43
CA SER A 37 -21.36 -21.22 18.31
C SER A 37 -21.31 -22.51 19.13
N ASN A 38 -20.26 -23.32 18.96
CA ASN A 38 -20.13 -24.59 19.67
C ASN A 38 -20.00 -24.41 21.19
N ILE A 39 -19.38 -23.34 21.67
CA ILE A 39 -19.32 -23.03 23.11
C ILE A 39 -20.73 -22.75 23.66
N ILE A 40 -21.55 -22.01 22.89
CA ILE A 40 -22.90 -21.68 23.29
C ILE A 40 -23.80 -22.94 23.23
N ASP A 41 -23.85 -23.59 22.06
CA ASP A 41 -24.79 -24.68 21.80
C ASP A 41 -24.40 -25.96 22.53
N VAL A 42 -23.13 -26.38 22.43
CA VAL A 42 -22.65 -27.60 23.07
C VAL A 42 -22.25 -27.35 24.53
N GLY A 43 -21.43 -26.29 24.75
CA GLY A 43 -20.82 -26.04 26.05
C GLY A 43 -21.80 -25.53 27.09
N ILE A 44 -22.70 -24.58 26.73
CA ILE A 44 -23.60 -23.93 27.67
C ILE A 44 -24.96 -24.63 27.65
N GLN A 45 -25.63 -24.72 26.49
CA GLN A 45 -26.98 -25.27 26.40
C GLN A 45 -27.02 -26.77 26.69
N ASN A 46 -26.09 -27.55 26.08
CA ASN A 46 -26.10 -29.01 26.21
C ASN A 46 -25.13 -29.52 27.29
N GLY A 47 -24.57 -28.64 28.13
CA GLY A 47 -23.74 -29.06 29.28
C GLY A 47 -22.44 -29.79 28.89
N GLY A 48 -21.89 -29.52 27.67
CA GLY A 48 -20.68 -30.14 27.16
C GLY A 48 -20.91 -31.41 26.35
N ILE A 49 -22.15 -31.83 26.14
CA ILE A 49 -22.55 -33.01 25.37
C ILE A 49 -22.68 -32.62 23.90
N GLY A 50 -21.86 -33.22 23.03
CA GLY A 50 -21.82 -32.95 21.59
C GLY A 50 -22.80 -33.79 20.78
N HIS A 51 -23.05 -35.02 21.20
CA HIS A 51 -23.80 -36.05 20.45
C HIS A 51 -24.98 -36.60 21.26
N SER A 52 -25.95 -37.19 20.56
CA SER A 52 -27.11 -37.82 21.15
C SER A 52 -26.80 -39.20 21.77
N ILE A 53 -25.65 -39.78 21.36
CA ILE A 53 -25.18 -41.06 21.91
C ILE A 53 -24.33 -40.79 23.15
N PRO A 54 -24.76 -41.31 24.36
CA PRO A 54 -24.06 -41.04 25.61
C PRO A 54 -22.63 -41.62 25.63
N GLU A 55 -21.74 -41.06 26.44
CA GLU A 55 -20.39 -41.62 26.64
C GLU A 55 -20.45 -42.91 27.49
N LYS A 56 -21.37 -42.96 28.46
CA LYS A 56 -21.59 -44.12 29.31
C LYS A 56 -23.09 -44.34 29.54
N ILE A 57 -23.51 -45.59 29.58
CA ILE A 57 -24.89 -45.95 29.84
C ILE A 57 -24.95 -47.22 30.72
N THR A 58 -25.92 -47.29 31.63
CA THR A 58 -26.16 -48.50 32.45
C THR A 58 -26.74 -49.61 31.60
N LYS A 59 -26.53 -50.90 32.00
CA LYS A 59 -27.04 -52.04 31.25
C LYS A 59 -28.54 -52.01 31.06
N ASP A 60 -29.27 -51.64 32.10
CA ASP A 60 -30.73 -51.54 32.03
C ASP A 60 -31.20 -50.49 31.02
N GLU A 61 -30.61 -49.30 31.03
CA GLU A 61 -30.92 -48.21 30.09
C GLU A 61 -30.50 -48.55 28.65
N TYR A 62 -29.39 -49.26 28.49
CA TYR A 62 -28.90 -49.70 27.18
C TYR A 62 -29.85 -50.68 26.49
N ASP A 63 -30.44 -51.64 27.27
CA ASP A 63 -31.39 -52.58 26.74
C ASP A 63 -32.79 -51.96 26.55
N ILE A 64 -33.21 -51.07 27.42
CA ILE A 64 -34.45 -50.31 27.26
C ILE A 64 -34.43 -49.45 25.99
N ALA A 65 -33.27 -48.83 25.65
CA ALA A 65 -33.15 -48.05 24.43
C ALA A 65 -33.42 -48.86 23.17
N LYS A 66 -33.01 -50.15 23.14
CA LYS A 66 -33.22 -51.03 21.99
C LYS A 66 -34.68 -51.32 21.69
N MET A 67 -35.59 -51.16 22.66
CA MET A 67 -37.00 -51.42 22.45
C MET A 67 -37.63 -50.49 21.41
N PHE A 68 -37.12 -49.26 21.26
CA PHE A 68 -37.60 -48.25 20.32
C PHE A 68 -36.81 -48.20 19.01
N MET A 69 -35.82 -49.12 18.81
CA MET A 69 -34.93 -49.13 17.67
C MET A 69 -35.31 -50.25 16.68
N THR A 70 -35.17 -49.93 15.40
CA THR A 70 -35.18 -50.93 14.30
C THR A 70 -33.98 -51.81 14.37
N ASP A 71 -33.94 -52.92 13.61
CA ASP A 71 -32.78 -53.84 13.60
C ASP A 71 -31.52 -53.19 13.03
N GLU A 72 -31.66 -52.26 12.08
CA GLU A 72 -30.53 -51.46 11.57
C GLU A 72 -29.99 -50.52 12.65
N GLU A 73 -30.88 -49.82 13.36
CA GLU A 73 -30.52 -48.92 14.45
C GLU A 73 -29.83 -49.66 15.61
N ILE A 74 -30.33 -50.88 15.97
CA ILE A 74 -29.68 -51.73 16.96
C ILE A 74 -28.26 -52.12 16.54
N SER A 75 -28.08 -52.45 15.26
CA SER A 75 -26.74 -52.78 14.74
C SER A 75 -25.76 -51.60 14.86
N ILE A 76 -26.24 -50.36 14.67
CA ILE A 76 -25.43 -49.14 14.86
C ILE A 76 -25.18 -48.92 16.37
N TRP A 77 -26.23 -49.03 17.21
CA TRP A 77 -26.12 -48.88 18.64
C TRP A 77 -25.12 -49.84 19.27
N GLU A 78 -25.14 -51.12 18.90
CA GLU A 78 -24.21 -52.17 19.37
C GLU A 78 -22.74 -51.92 18.89
N LYS A 79 -22.53 -51.35 17.73
CA LYS A 79 -21.19 -50.96 17.25
C LYS A 79 -20.62 -49.76 18.01
N CYS A 80 -21.46 -48.94 18.61
CA CYS A 80 -21.00 -47.72 19.31
C CYS A 80 -20.47 -48.04 20.71
N PHE A 81 -20.84 -49.19 21.31
CA PHE A 81 -20.58 -49.47 22.72
C PHE A 81 -19.81 -50.79 22.93
N GLU A 82 -19.05 -50.83 23.99
CA GLU A 82 -18.42 -52.03 24.53
C GLU A 82 -18.76 -52.16 26.02
N GLU A 83 -19.03 -53.41 26.46
CA GLU A 83 -19.38 -53.69 27.84
C GLU A 83 -18.12 -53.62 28.72
N GLN A 84 -18.13 -52.78 29.75
CA GLN A 84 -17.09 -52.64 30.75
C GLN A 84 -17.74 -52.64 32.14
N ASP A 85 -17.45 -53.68 32.95
CA ASP A 85 -18.03 -53.90 34.26
C ASP A 85 -19.60 -53.91 34.20
N ASP A 86 -20.25 -52.97 34.90
CA ASP A 86 -21.74 -52.83 34.92
C ASP A 86 -22.24 -51.70 34.00
N LEU A 87 -21.41 -51.21 33.11
CA LEU A 87 -21.72 -50.13 32.17
C LEU A 87 -21.39 -50.50 30.75
N TYR A 88 -22.05 -49.86 29.80
CA TYR A 88 -21.63 -49.79 28.41
C TYR A 88 -20.90 -48.46 28.17
N VAL A 89 -19.69 -48.51 27.60
CA VAL A 89 -18.85 -47.34 27.32
C VAL A 89 -18.74 -47.16 25.81
N ARG A 90 -18.94 -45.97 25.35
CA ARG A 90 -18.82 -45.63 23.92
C ARG A 90 -17.38 -45.75 23.43
N THR A 91 -17.19 -46.58 22.40
CA THR A 91 -15.90 -46.76 21.75
C THR A 91 -15.70 -45.95 20.48
N GLU A 92 -16.83 -45.58 19.82
CA GLU A 92 -16.76 -44.68 18.63
C GLU A 92 -16.50 -43.21 19.06
N ASN A 93 -15.42 -42.62 18.58
CA ASN A 93 -14.97 -41.30 18.92
C ASN A 93 -14.79 -40.39 17.65
N ASN A 94 -15.21 -40.86 16.49
CA ASN A 94 -15.15 -40.09 15.26
C ASN A 94 -16.39 -39.20 15.14
N ASP A 95 -16.23 -37.89 15.35
CA ASP A 95 -17.31 -36.90 15.31
C ASP A 95 -18.20 -37.02 14.05
N LYS A 96 -17.61 -37.25 12.85
CA LYS A 96 -18.39 -37.37 11.61
C LYS A 96 -19.28 -38.59 11.58
N ARG A 97 -18.84 -39.73 12.14
CA ARG A 97 -19.69 -40.92 12.25
C ARG A 97 -20.72 -40.77 13.30
N LEU A 98 -20.35 -40.11 14.39
CA LEU A 98 -21.34 -39.84 15.47
C LEU A 98 -22.45 -38.88 14.99
N ASP A 99 -22.12 -37.88 14.14
CA ASP A 99 -23.12 -37.02 13.51
C ASP A 99 -24.09 -37.82 12.61
N GLU A 100 -23.58 -38.76 11.79
CA GLU A 100 -24.43 -39.65 10.97
C GLU A 100 -25.29 -40.56 11.83
N TYR A 101 -24.77 -41.10 12.92
CA TYR A 101 -25.45 -41.96 13.83
C TYR A 101 -26.49 -41.17 14.72
N ASP A 102 -26.15 -39.92 15.08
CA ASP A 102 -27.08 -39.03 15.77
C ASP A 102 -28.36 -38.81 14.95
N ASP A 103 -28.23 -38.56 13.63
CA ASP A 103 -29.39 -38.39 12.75
C ASP A 103 -30.24 -39.67 12.66
N THR A 104 -29.60 -40.84 12.63
CA THR A 104 -30.30 -42.13 12.51
C THR A 104 -30.99 -42.54 13.80
N LEU A 105 -30.33 -42.36 14.96
CA LEU A 105 -30.82 -42.84 16.27
C LEU A 105 -31.67 -41.82 17.01
N ALA A 106 -31.68 -40.53 16.56
CA ALA A 106 -32.28 -39.43 17.28
C ALA A 106 -33.72 -39.73 17.77
N MET A 107 -34.58 -40.25 16.90
CA MET A 107 -36.00 -40.49 17.23
C MET A 107 -36.16 -41.54 18.30
N ALA A 108 -35.46 -42.68 18.19
CA ALA A 108 -35.52 -43.73 19.19
C ALA A 108 -35.09 -43.24 20.58
N LEU A 109 -33.99 -42.44 20.61
CA LEU A 109 -33.42 -41.91 21.84
C LEU A 109 -34.33 -40.82 22.47
N ILE A 110 -34.95 -39.96 21.65
CA ILE A 110 -35.85 -38.91 22.10
C ILE A 110 -37.09 -39.51 22.74
N ILE A 111 -37.72 -40.47 22.07
CA ILE A 111 -38.91 -41.12 22.60
C ILE A 111 -38.60 -41.86 23.90
N ASN A 112 -37.46 -42.57 23.93
CA ASN A 112 -36.98 -43.20 25.15
C ASN A 112 -36.82 -42.17 26.29
N ASN A 113 -36.26 -41.00 26.01
CA ASN A 113 -36.10 -39.93 27.01
C ASN A 113 -37.44 -39.36 27.50
N GLN A 114 -38.37 -39.10 26.58
CA GLN A 114 -39.70 -38.57 26.94
C GLN A 114 -40.47 -39.54 27.78
N MET A 115 -40.48 -40.82 27.43
CA MET A 115 -41.17 -41.85 28.18
C MET A 115 -40.55 -42.13 29.55
N SER A 116 -39.27 -41.74 29.75
CA SER A 116 -38.57 -41.88 31.04
C SER A 116 -39.04 -40.93 32.13
N SER A 117 -39.76 -39.84 31.78
CA SER A 117 -40.14 -38.78 32.73
C SER A 117 -41.45 -38.11 32.34
N VAL A 118 -42.52 -38.90 32.29
CA VAL A 118 -43.88 -38.41 32.06
C VAL A 118 -44.44 -37.85 33.35
N THR A 119 -45.03 -36.66 33.34
CA THR A 119 -45.62 -36.08 34.55
C THR A 119 -46.77 -36.92 35.02
N VAL A 120 -47.02 -37.00 36.36
CA VAL A 120 -48.14 -37.76 36.98
C VAL A 120 -49.48 -37.33 36.38
N THR A 121 -49.61 -36.04 36.05
CA THR A 121 -50.84 -35.52 35.43
C THR A 121 -51.03 -36.06 34.01
N GLN A 122 -50.01 -36.03 33.20
CA GLN A 122 -50.03 -36.60 31.81
C GLN A 122 -50.24 -38.09 31.84
N PHE A 123 -49.60 -38.81 32.78
CA PHE A 123 -49.75 -40.22 32.96
C PHE A 123 -51.21 -40.58 33.28
N LYS A 124 -51.85 -39.88 34.24
CA LYS A 124 -53.26 -40.07 34.60
C LYS A 124 -54.17 -39.73 33.41
N GLN A 125 -53.89 -38.71 32.62
CA GLN A 125 -54.71 -38.38 31.44
C GLN A 125 -54.63 -39.47 30.38
N GLN A 126 -53.44 -40.01 30.10
CA GLN A 126 -53.28 -41.10 29.16
C GLN A 126 -53.93 -42.37 29.61
N MET A 127 -53.84 -42.67 30.89
CA MET A 127 -54.52 -43.82 31.49
C MET A 127 -56.01 -43.67 31.44
N ALA A 128 -56.59 -42.53 31.76
CA ALA A 128 -57.97 -42.22 31.63
C ALA A 128 -58.51 -42.45 30.21
N ALA A 129 -57.79 -41.95 29.22
CA ALA A 129 -58.11 -42.14 27.80
C ALA A 129 -58.08 -43.62 27.38
N GLN A 130 -57.10 -44.39 27.86
CA GLN A 130 -56.99 -45.84 27.59
C GLN A 130 -58.10 -46.66 28.31
N MET A 131 -58.46 -46.27 29.51
CA MET A 131 -59.50 -46.96 30.30
C MET A 131 -60.90 -46.50 29.95
N GLY A 132 -61.10 -45.44 29.18
CA GLY A 132 -62.35 -44.88 28.77
C GLY A 132 -63.14 -44.24 29.94
N VAL A 133 -62.40 -43.73 30.98
CA VAL A 133 -62.93 -43.08 32.18
C VAL A 133 -62.59 -41.60 32.22
N ASP A 134 -63.30 -40.79 32.99
CA ASP A 134 -62.99 -39.40 33.15
C ASP A 134 -61.71 -39.24 34.00
N VAL A 135 -60.87 -38.27 33.67
CA VAL A 135 -59.59 -37.97 34.35
C VAL A 135 -59.80 -37.68 35.85
N SER A 136 -60.94 -37.10 36.21
CA SER A 136 -61.31 -36.80 37.58
C SER A 136 -61.51 -38.09 38.48
N GLU A 137 -61.80 -39.22 37.89
CA GLU A 137 -61.88 -40.49 38.62
C GLU A 137 -60.48 -41.02 39.01
N LEU A 138 -59.46 -40.64 38.29
CA LEU A 138 -58.10 -41.05 38.58
C LEU A 138 -57.30 -40.04 39.39
N GLU A 139 -57.86 -38.86 39.66
CA GLU A 139 -57.11 -37.81 40.42
C GLU A 139 -56.70 -38.31 41.83
N ASN A 140 -57.55 -39.04 42.51
CA ASN A 140 -57.33 -39.56 43.87
C ASN A 140 -56.64 -40.95 43.90
N VAL A 141 -56.39 -41.58 42.78
CA VAL A 141 -55.72 -42.88 42.71
C VAL A 141 -54.23 -42.68 42.71
N SER A 142 -53.48 -43.41 43.56
CA SER A 142 -52.02 -43.35 43.57
C SER A 142 -51.44 -43.97 42.32
N VAL A 143 -50.29 -43.47 41.84
CA VAL A 143 -49.57 -44.05 40.72
C VAL A 143 -49.18 -45.52 40.99
N ALA A 144 -48.80 -45.83 42.23
CA ALA A 144 -48.49 -47.19 42.66
C ALA A 144 -49.69 -48.15 42.56
N ASP A 145 -50.92 -47.69 42.84
CA ASP A 145 -52.12 -48.52 42.71
C ASP A 145 -52.54 -48.71 41.26
N LEU A 146 -52.30 -47.73 40.39
CA LEU A 146 -52.49 -47.87 38.95
C LEU A 146 -51.44 -48.86 38.35
N GLY A 147 -50.20 -48.82 38.81
CA GLY A 147 -49.17 -49.78 38.42
C GLY A 147 -49.56 -51.22 38.83
N LYS A 148 -50.00 -51.43 40.06
CA LYS A 148 -50.46 -52.76 40.53
C LYS A 148 -51.59 -53.35 39.69
N ARG A 149 -52.52 -52.50 39.23
CA ARG A 149 -53.59 -52.94 38.31
C ARG A 149 -53.06 -53.42 36.96
N MET A 150 -51.89 -52.89 36.54
CA MET A 150 -51.22 -53.27 35.32
C MET A 150 -50.19 -54.38 35.56
N GLY A 151 -49.99 -54.86 36.77
CA GLY A 151 -49.01 -55.87 37.11
C GLY A 151 -47.57 -55.39 37.19
N VAL A 152 -47.36 -54.07 37.39
CA VAL A 152 -46.09 -53.42 37.44
C VAL A 152 -45.87 -52.58 38.68
N GLU A 153 -44.73 -52.63 39.32
CA GLU A 153 -44.36 -51.71 40.38
C GLU A 153 -43.97 -50.35 39.81
N LEU A 154 -44.82 -49.34 40.04
CA LEU A 154 -44.51 -47.97 39.60
C LEU A 154 -44.19 -47.09 40.79
N GLU A 155 -43.09 -46.37 40.73
CA GLU A 155 -42.71 -45.38 41.71
C GLU A 155 -42.72 -43.97 41.06
N THR A 156 -43.16 -43.01 41.88
CA THR A 156 -43.01 -41.57 41.46
C THR A 156 -41.66 -41.04 41.89
N PHE A 157 -41.02 -40.22 41.06
CA PHE A 157 -39.81 -39.50 41.40
C PHE A 157 -40.01 -38.04 41.06
N THR A 158 -39.28 -37.15 41.76
CA THR A 158 -39.36 -35.72 41.53
C THR A 158 -38.24 -35.33 40.54
N LYS A 159 -38.61 -34.62 39.49
CA LYS A 159 -37.70 -34.05 38.52
C LYS A 159 -38.05 -32.58 38.32
N ASP A 160 -37.02 -31.73 38.27
CA ASP A 160 -37.21 -30.33 37.92
C ASP A 160 -37.56 -30.23 36.43
N ILE A 161 -38.76 -29.72 36.14
CA ILE A 161 -39.30 -29.51 34.79
C ILE A 161 -39.52 -28.01 34.62
N GLU A 162 -39.13 -27.47 33.50
CA GLU A 162 -39.33 -26.06 33.13
C GLU A 162 -40.84 -25.81 32.89
N ASP A 163 -41.42 -24.84 33.62
CA ASP A 163 -42.80 -24.41 33.41
C ASP A 163 -42.93 -23.50 32.18
N ALA A 164 -44.16 -23.08 31.85
CA ALA A 164 -44.45 -22.20 30.71
C ALA A 164 -43.78 -20.83 30.82
N ASP A 165 -43.33 -20.42 32.01
CA ASP A 165 -42.64 -19.15 32.28
C ASP A 165 -41.12 -19.32 32.35
N GLY A 166 -40.58 -20.54 32.09
CA GLY A 166 -39.15 -20.83 32.06
C GLY A 166 -38.52 -21.06 33.44
N ASN A 167 -39.33 -21.32 34.50
CA ASN A 167 -38.81 -21.62 35.82
C ASN A 167 -38.72 -23.15 36.02
N GLU A 168 -37.64 -23.63 36.61
CA GLU A 168 -37.52 -25.02 37.03
C GLU A 168 -38.43 -25.27 38.24
N VAL A 169 -39.46 -26.09 38.07
CA VAL A 169 -40.41 -26.47 39.10
C VAL A 169 -40.27 -27.96 39.38
N PRO A 170 -40.03 -28.37 40.64
CA PRO A 170 -39.98 -29.78 41.00
C PRO A 170 -41.36 -30.45 40.76
N THR A 171 -41.41 -31.34 39.78
CA THR A 171 -42.65 -31.99 39.32
C THR A 171 -42.55 -33.50 39.54
N GLU A 172 -43.60 -34.14 40.03
CA GLU A 172 -43.63 -35.56 40.14
C GLU A 172 -43.82 -36.23 38.78
N CYS A 173 -42.94 -37.18 38.48
CA CYS A 173 -42.87 -37.93 37.22
C CYS A 173 -42.93 -39.41 37.43
N VAL A 174 -43.32 -40.13 36.40
CA VAL A 174 -43.37 -41.60 36.29
C VAL A 174 -42.57 -42.07 35.11
N ASP A 175 -41.83 -43.16 35.29
CA ASP A 175 -41.15 -43.82 34.18
C ASP A 175 -42.08 -44.81 33.46
N MET A 176 -42.66 -44.38 32.35
CA MET A 176 -43.57 -45.24 31.58
C MET A 176 -42.87 -46.39 30.87
N ARG A 177 -41.58 -46.37 30.71
CA ARG A 177 -40.80 -47.41 30.02
C ARG A 177 -40.86 -48.73 30.79
N ILE A 178 -41.03 -48.68 32.12
CA ILE A 178 -41.21 -49.85 32.96
C ILE A 178 -42.49 -50.61 32.57
N ILE A 179 -43.57 -49.91 32.26
CA ILE A 179 -44.85 -50.49 31.79
C ILE A 179 -44.60 -51.11 30.41
N PHE A 180 -43.97 -50.42 29.49
CA PHE A 180 -43.72 -50.89 28.14
C PHE A 180 -42.81 -52.09 28.16
N LYS A 181 -41.77 -52.13 28.99
CA LYS A 181 -40.91 -53.28 29.19
C LYS A 181 -41.67 -54.50 29.68
N ALA A 182 -42.50 -54.31 30.67
CA ALA A 182 -43.38 -55.41 31.22
C ALA A 182 -44.36 -55.94 30.16
N MET A 183 -44.96 -55.12 29.34
CA MET A 183 -45.81 -55.47 28.23
C MET A 183 -45.02 -56.23 27.11
N TYR A 184 -43.80 -55.85 26.86
CA TYR A 184 -42.93 -56.52 25.92
C TYR A 184 -42.49 -57.90 26.41
N ASP A 185 -42.02 -57.98 27.66
CA ASP A 185 -41.55 -59.23 28.27
C ASP A 185 -42.70 -60.23 28.44
N ASN A 186 -43.96 -59.78 28.67
CA ASN A 186 -45.11 -60.60 28.72
C ASN A 186 -45.74 -60.93 27.36
N GLY A 187 -45.14 -60.50 26.25
CA GLY A 187 -45.64 -60.73 24.90
C GLY A 187 -46.98 -60.01 24.57
N ALA A 188 -47.40 -59.07 25.39
CA ALA A 188 -48.61 -58.30 25.15
C ALA A 188 -48.46 -57.21 24.10
N MET A 189 -47.15 -56.83 23.80
CA MET A 189 -46.80 -55.85 22.80
C MET A 189 -45.60 -56.33 21.98
N SER A 190 -45.71 -56.24 20.67
CA SER A 190 -44.61 -56.63 19.76
C SER A 190 -43.67 -55.47 19.49
N LYS A 191 -42.46 -55.77 19.05
CA LYS A 191 -41.45 -54.74 18.64
C LYS A 191 -42.01 -53.84 17.53
N ASP A 192 -42.75 -54.43 16.57
CA ASP A 192 -43.36 -53.69 15.46
C ASP A 192 -44.38 -52.65 15.96
N THR A 193 -45.06 -52.92 17.09
CA THR A 193 -45.98 -51.97 17.69
C THR A 193 -45.26 -50.74 18.27
N PHE A 194 -44.09 -50.97 18.90
CA PHE A 194 -43.26 -49.87 19.40
C PHE A 194 -42.71 -49.02 18.27
N ILE A 195 -42.28 -49.64 17.17
CA ILE A 195 -41.79 -48.94 15.98
C ILE A 195 -42.96 -48.15 15.36
N SER A 196 -44.15 -48.73 15.25
CA SER A 196 -45.34 -48.03 14.72
C SER A 196 -45.71 -46.80 15.59
N MET A 197 -45.72 -46.96 16.93
CA MET A 197 -45.91 -45.83 17.85
C MET A 197 -44.84 -44.74 17.64
N ARG A 198 -43.60 -45.12 17.48
CA ARG A 198 -42.48 -44.18 17.17
C ARG A 198 -42.75 -43.43 15.88
N ASP A 199 -43.13 -44.14 14.82
CA ASP A 199 -43.35 -43.54 13.50
C ASP A 199 -44.57 -42.59 13.48
N GLU A 200 -45.59 -42.85 14.34
CA GLU A 200 -46.69 -41.90 14.56
C GLU A 200 -46.21 -40.62 15.26
N PHE A 201 -45.33 -40.72 16.25
CA PHE A 201 -44.67 -39.58 16.88
C PHE A 201 -43.75 -38.86 15.87
N GLN A 202 -43.07 -39.56 14.97
CA GLN A 202 -42.19 -38.98 13.97
C GLN A 202 -42.93 -37.97 13.10
N SER A 203 -44.16 -38.25 12.69
CA SER A 203 -44.95 -37.29 11.89
C SER A 203 -45.22 -35.98 12.62
N THR A 204 -45.28 -35.99 13.94
CA THR A 204 -45.40 -34.78 14.78
C THR A 204 -44.08 -34.06 14.91
N PHE A 205 -42.96 -34.78 15.04
CA PHE A 205 -41.64 -34.21 15.15
C PHE A 205 -41.11 -33.70 13.81
N ASP A 206 -41.54 -34.26 12.66
CA ASP A 206 -41.21 -33.74 11.33
C ASP A 206 -41.68 -32.30 11.10
N THR A 207 -42.69 -31.86 11.89
CA THR A 207 -43.12 -30.47 11.95
C THR A 207 -42.22 -29.60 12.84
N MET A 208 -41.42 -30.23 13.70
CA MET A 208 -40.43 -29.57 14.55
C MET A 208 -39.10 -29.54 13.80
N GLY A 209 -38.32 -28.45 13.91
CA GLY A 209 -37.06 -28.35 13.20
C GLY A 209 -36.01 -29.36 13.65
N SER A 210 -35.14 -29.78 12.72
CA SER A 210 -34.05 -30.74 12.95
C SER A 210 -33.12 -30.40 14.12
N THR A 211 -32.97 -29.13 14.41
CA THR A 211 -32.15 -28.62 15.51
C THR A 211 -32.74 -28.90 16.88
N LEU A 212 -34.07 -28.81 17.01
CA LEU A 212 -34.77 -29.16 18.24
C LEU A 212 -34.67 -30.66 18.52
N ILE A 213 -34.82 -31.48 17.49
CA ILE A 213 -34.61 -32.93 17.54
C ILE A 213 -33.19 -33.25 18.04
N SER A 214 -32.17 -32.65 17.47
CA SER A 214 -30.79 -32.83 17.93
C SER A 214 -30.54 -32.39 19.36
N SER A 215 -31.18 -31.30 19.82
CA SER A 215 -31.09 -30.84 21.22
C SER A 215 -31.74 -31.80 22.18
N MET A 216 -32.89 -32.38 21.80
CA MET A 216 -33.60 -33.38 22.61
C MET A 216 -32.79 -34.69 22.69
N GLY A 217 -32.14 -35.13 21.60
CA GLY A 217 -31.25 -36.28 21.62
C GLY A 217 -30.04 -36.09 22.55
N LYS A 218 -29.43 -34.88 22.52
CA LYS A 218 -28.35 -34.53 23.46
C LYS A 218 -28.81 -34.48 24.92
N ALA A 219 -30.03 -34.03 25.17
CA ALA A 219 -30.61 -34.09 26.50
C ALA A 219 -30.79 -35.54 27.02
N TYR A 220 -31.12 -36.49 26.13
CA TYR A 220 -31.09 -37.92 26.45
C TYR A 220 -29.68 -38.36 26.86
N ALA A 221 -28.68 -38.11 26.03
CA ALA A 221 -27.30 -38.48 26.32
C ALA A 221 -26.84 -37.92 27.68
N LYS A 222 -27.13 -36.64 27.95
CA LYS A 222 -26.83 -35.98 29.21
C LYS A 222 -27.50 -36.70 30.41
N SER A 223 -28.74 -37.14 30.25
CA SER A 223 -29.48 -37.87 31.29
C SER A 223 -28.85 -39.26 31.54
N MET A 224 -28.45 -39.98 30.50
CA MET A 224 -27.83 -41.31 30.60
C MET A 224 -26.40 -41.22 31.20
N ASP A 225 -25.61 -40.30 30.78
CA ASP A 225 -24.27 -40.07 31.34
C ASP A 225 -24.34 -39.69 32.84
N ALA A 226 -25.36 -38.89 33.24
CA ALA A 226 -25.59 -38.58 34.64
C ALA A 226 -26.02 -39.81 35.46
N LYS A 227 -26.93 -40.65 34.91
CA LYS A 227 -27.34 -41.94 35.54
C LYS A 227 -26.16 -42.93 35.66
N ALA A 228 -25.27 -42.92 34.70
CA ALA A 228 -24.02 -43.72 34.74
C ALA A 228 -22.97 -43.18 35.73
N GLY A 229 -23.31 -42.14 36.50
CA GLY A 229 -22.46 -41.57 37.56
C GLY A 229 -21.38 -40.59 37.07
N MET A 230 -21.51 -40.04 35.86
CA MET A 230 -20.57 -39.05 35.34
C MET A 230 -20.87 -37.66 35.96
N ASP A 231 -19.77 -36.91 36.30
CA ASP A 231 -19.90 -35.53 36.75
C ASP A 231 -20.15 -34.58 35.58
N MET A 232 -21.41 -34.24 35.34
CA MET A 232 -21.80 -33.37 34.22
C MET A 232 -21.16 -31.97 34.29
N LYS A 233 -20.91 -31.44 35.51
CA LYS A 233 -20.24 -30.15 35.68
C LYS A 233 -18.75 -30.23 35.28
N ALA A 234 -18.12 -31.35 35.58
CA ALA A 234 -16.74 -31.58 35.17
C ALA A 234 -16.61 -31.72 33.62
N ILE A 235 -17.55 -32.41 32.96
CA ILE A 235 -17.63 -32.57 31.51
C ILE A 235 -17.78 -31.18 30.86
N GLN A 236 -18.78 -30.40 31.31
CA GLN A 236 -19.04 -29.07 30.81
C GLN A 236 -17.79 -28.16 30.95
N LYS A 237 -17.20 -28.14 32.15
CA LYS A 237 -16.01 -27.35 32.43
C LYS A 237 -14.84 -27.75 31.56
N ARG A 238 -14.61 -29.05 31.36
CA ARG A 238 -13.55 -29.60 30.47
C ARG A 238 -13.76 -29.16 29.03
N TYR A 239 -15.01 -29.28 28.52
CA TYR A 239 -15.34 -28.85 27.17
C TYR A 239 -15.09 -27.38 26.94
N LEU A 240 -15.53 -26.51 27.87
CA LEU A 240 -15.34 -25.06 27.82
C LEU A 240 -13.86 -24.68 27.83
N TRP A 241 -13.05 -25.33 28.71
CA TRP A 241 -11.62 -25.08 28.75
C TRP A 241 -10.90 -25.50 27.46
N ILE A 242 -11.22 -26.66 26.91
CA ILE A 242 -10.58 -27.16 25.68
C ILE A 242 -10.97 -26.26 24.50
N SER A 243 -12.25 -25.93 24.37
CA SER A 243 -12.74 -25.04 23.29
C SER A 243 -12.16 -23.63 23.41
N GLY A 244 -12.11 -23.08 24.62
CA GLY A 244 -11.48 -21.81 24.92
C GLY A 244 -9.97 -21.81 24.58
N ALA A 245 -9.25 -22.86 24.96
CA ALA A 245 -7.83 -23.00 24.62
C ALA A 245 -7.59 -23.08 23.11
N LYS A 246 -8.44 -23.82 22.37
CA LYS A 246 -8.41 -23.86 20.90
C LYS A 246 -8.64 -22.46 20.29
N MET A 247 -9.62 -21.71 20.78
CA MET A 247 -9.87 -20.33 20.32
C MET A 247 -8.67 -19.41 20.57
N VAL A 248 -8.07 -19.46 21.77
CA VAL A 248 -6.88 -18.69 22.10
C VAL A 248 -5.70 -19.08 21.17
N GLY A 249 -5.51 -20.39 20.95
CA GLY A 249 -4.49 -20.89 20.04
C GLY A 249 -4.68 -20.37 18.61
N MET A 250 -5.92 -20.37 18.11
CA MET A 250 -6.24 -19.80 16.79
C MET A 250 -6.04 -18.29 16.75
N ALA A 251 -6.44 -17.56 17.77
CA ALA A 251 -6.22 -16.12 17.87
C ALA A 251 -4.71 -15.76 17.85
N LEU A 252 -3.90 -16.53 18.57
CA LEU A 252 -2.44 -16.39 18.54
C LEU A 252 -1.87 -16.68 17.14
N LEU A 253 -2.37 -17.71 16.48
CA LEU A 253 -1.96 -18.03 15.10
C LEU A 253 -2.33 -16.91 14.12
N ILE A 254 -3.54 -16.35 14.23
CA ILE A 254 -3.97 -15.17 13.47
C ILE A 254 -3.01 -14.00 13.70
N ALA A 255 -2.68 -13.72 14.96
CA ALA A 255 -1.75 -12.66 15.32
C ALA A 255 -0.36 -12.85 14.66
N VAL A 256 0.20 -14.06 14.75
CA VAL A 256 1.48 -14.41 14.11
C VAL A 256 1.39 -14.25 12.59
N CYS A 257 0.34 -14.79 11.95
CA CYS A 257 0.13 -14.63 10.51
C CYS A 257 0.04 -13.15 10.11
N THR A 258 -0.73 -12.35 10.85
CA THR A 258 -0.88 -10.91 10.59
C THR A 258 0.46 -10.16 10.67
N VAL A 259 1.28 -10.45 11.69
CA VAL A 259 2.62 -9.86 11.84
C VAL A 259 3.53 -10.28 10.70
N CYS A 260 3.54 -11.57 10.34
CA CYS A 260 4.34 -12.08 9.21
C CYS A 260 3.91 -11.44 7.88
N VAL A 261 2.61 -11.37 7.61
CA VAL A 261 2.08 -10.69 6.41
C VAL A 261 2.50 -9.22 6.38
N ALA A 262 2.39 -8.51 7.50
CA ALA A 262 2.81 -7.12 7.61
C ALA A 262 4.31 -6.96 7.34
N PHE A 263 5.14 -7.84 7.89
CA PHE A 263 6.59 -7.84 7.68
C PHE A 263 6.95 -8.05 6.21
N PHE A 264 6.44 -9.11 5.57
CA PHE A 264 6.73 -9.39 4.17
C PHE A 264 6.17 -8.31 3.23
N ALA A 265 4.95 -7.83 3.46
CA ALA A 265 4.35 -6.77 2.65
C ALA A 265 5.15 -5.45 2.74
N SER A 266 5.58 -5.07 3.94
CA SER A 266 6.41 -3.88 4.14
C SER A 266 7.79 -4.03 3.48
N ARG A 267 8.40 -5.21 3.57
CA ARG A 267 9.67 -5.52 2.90
C ARG A 267 9.56 -5.43 1.38
N VAL A 268 8.47 -5.95 0.80
CA VAL A 268 8.19 -5.82 -0.64
C VAL A 268 7.97 -4.35 -1.01
N GLY A 269 7.14 -3.62 -0.26
CA GLY A 269 6.90 -2.20 -0.52
C GLY A 269 8.18 -1.36 -0.47
N ALA A 270 9.02 -1.56 0.55
CA ALA A 270 10.31 -0.89 0.66
C ALA A 270 11.27 -1.25 -0.49
N GLY A 271 11.29 -2.53 -0.89
CA GLY A 271 12.06 -3.01 -2.03
C GLY A 271 11.63 -2.36 -3.34
N VAL A 272 10.34 -2.31 -3.61
CA VAL A 272 9.77 -1.61 -4.79
C VAL A 272 10.17 -0.12 -4.77
N GLY A 273 10.06 0.54 -3.61
CA GLY A 273 10.46 1.93 -3.47
C GLY A 273 11.95 2.17 -3.74
N ARG A 274 12.82 1.28 -3.25
CA ARG A 274 14.28 1.31 -3.53
C ARG A 274 14.55 1.15 -5.03
N ASP A 275 13.94 0.17 -5.67
CA ASP A 275 14.19 -0.17 -7.07
C ASP A 275 13.68 0.93 -8.02
N LEU A 276 12.51 1.52 -7.70
CA LEU A 276 11.97 2.66 -8.46
C LEU A 276 12.89 3.89 -8.34
N ARG A 277 13.31 4.24 -7.10
CA ARG A 277 14.27 5.36 -6.92
C ARG A 277 15.56 5.13 -7.67
N GLY A 278 16.12 3.92 -7.60
CA GLY A 278 17.33 3.56 -8.32
C GLY A 278 17.18 3.69 -9.84
N LYS A 279 16.06 3.22 -10.41
CA LYS A 279 15.77 3.33 -11.84
C LYS A 279 15.60 4.78 -12.29
N VAL A 280 14.80 5.56 -11.53
CA VAL A 280 14.60 6.99 -11.85
C VAL A 280 15.92 7.73 -11.78
N TYR A 281 16.70 7.57 -10.71
CA TYR A 281 17.97 8.25 -10.54
C TYR A 281 18.97 7.89 -11.64
N LYS A 282 19.11 6.58 -11.94
CA LYS A 282 19.99 6.11 -13.02
C LYS A 282 19.60 6.73 -14.36
N ASN A 283 18.32 6.83 -14.66
CA ASN A 283 17.85 7.40 -15.91
C ASN A 283 18.04 8.91 -15.98
N VAL A 284 17.74 9.63 -14.90
CA VAL A 284 17.96 11.09 -14.79
C VAL A 284 19.43 11.44 -14.95
N MET A 285 20.35 10.61 -14.42
CA MET A 285 21.81 10.82 -14.61
C MET A 285 22.28 10.60 -16.04
N SER A 286 21.49 9.91 -16.87
CA SER A 286 21.78 9.73 -18.31
C SER A 286 21.14 10.80 -19.20
N PHE A 287 20.30 11.69 -18.67
CA PHE A 287 19.62 12.73 -19.43
C PHE A 287 20.58 13.77 -19.97
N SER A 288 20.32 14.26 -21.19
CA SER A 288 20.86 15.48 -21.70
C SER A 288 20.14 16.70 -21.13
N ASN A 289 20.63 17.90 -21.42
CA ASN A 289 19.93 19.12 -21.00
C ASN A 289 18.53 19.22 -21.60
N ALA A 290 18.29 18.66 -22.79
CA ALA A 290 16.97 18.65 -23.42
C ALA A 290 15.90 17.93 -22.56
N GLU A 291 16.24 16.77 -21.98
CA GLU A 291 15.33 16.06 -21.08
C GLU A 291 15.21 16.75 -19.72
N LEU A 292 16.32 17.34 -19.20
CA LEU A 292 16.30 18.09 -17.94
C LEU A 292 15.44 19.36 -18.05
N ASP A 293 15.41 20.01 -19.21
CA ASP A 293 14.53 21.15 -19.47
C ASP A 293 13.05 20.76 -19.56
N LYS A 294 12.75 19.54 -20.09
CA LYS A 294 11.41 18.97 -20.10
C LYS A 294 10.88 18.70 -18.69
N PHE A 295 11.73 18.21 -17.80
CA PHE A 295 11.40 17.91 -16.42
C PHE A 295 12.00 18.94 -15.48
N SER A 296 11.19 19.78 -14.84
CA SER A 296 11.76 20.69 -13.83
C SER A 296 12.40 19.91 -12.67
N THR A 297 13.48 20.44 -12.10
CA THR A 297 14.17 19.83 -10.94
C THR A 297 13.23 19.54 -9.79
N ALA A 298 12.31 20.45 -9.47
CA ALA A 298 11.29 20.27 -8.43
C ALA A 298 10.37 19.07 -8.74
N SER A 299 9.99 18.88 -10.00
CA SER A 299 9.20 17.74 -10.45
C SER A 299 9.96 16.42 -10.28
N LEU A 300 11.23 16.36 -10.66
CA LEU A 300 12.08 15.18 -10.50
C LEU A 300 12.28 14.80 -9.03
N ILE A 301 12.47 15.77 -8.15
CA ILE A 301 12.54 15.55 -6.70
C ILE A 301 11.23 14.95 -6.20
N THR A 302 10.08 15.52 -6.56
CA THR A 302 8.76 15.02 -6.14
C THR A 302 8.52 13.59 -6.64
N ARG A 303 8.92 13.28 -7.89
CA ARG A 303 8.77 11.94 -8.48
C ARG A 303 9.64 10.89 -7.78
N THR A 304 10.84 11.26 -7.33
CA THR A 304 11.76 10.37 -6.60
C THR A 304 11.40 10.18 -5.13
N THR A 305 10.69 11.11 -4.53
CA THR A 305 10.31 11.10 -3.12
C THR A 305 8.83 10.75 -2.93
N ASN A 306 7.95 11.71 -3.08
CA ASN A 306 6.53 11.59 -2.76
C ASN A 306 5.79 10.58 -3.66
N ASP A 307 6.04 10.60 -4.98
CA ASP A 307 5.35 9.69 -5.91
C ASP A 307 5.78 8.23 -5.65
N VAL A 308 7.07 7.99 -5.40
CA VAL A 308 7.56 6.65 -5.01
C VAL A 308 6.95 6.20 -3.67
N GLN A 309 6.83 7.10 -2.70
CA GLN A 309 6.23 6.80 -1.40
C GLN A 309 4.75 6.43 -1.54
N GLN A 310 4.00 7.09 -2.42
CA GLN A 310 2.60 6.73 -2.73
C GLN A 310 2.48 5.32 -3.32
N ILE A 311 3.36 4.97 -4.27
CA ILE A 311 3.38 3.60 -4.83
C ILE A 311 3.74 2.59 -3.74
N GLN A 312 4.76 2.87 -2.93
CA GLN A 312 5.17 1.99 -1.83
C GLN A 312 4.02 1.71 -0.87
N LEU A 313 3.29 2.75 -0.44
CA LEU A 313 2.14 2.62 0.45
C LEU A 313 1.04 1.74 -0.17
N VAL A 314 0.67 2.02 -1.43
CA VAL A 314 -0.38 1.26 -2.11
C VAL A 314 0.05 -0.19 -2.39
N CYS A 315 1.33 -0.47 -2.67
CA CYS A 315 1.83 -1.84 -2.77
C CYS A 315 1.61 -2.63 -1.47
N VAL A 316 1.91 -2.02 -0.30
CA VAL A 316 1.68 -2.65 1.00
C VAL A 316 0.18 -2.91 1.24
N LEU A 317 -0.68 -1.92 0.90
CA LEU A 317 -2.14 -2.06 1.07
C LEU A 317 -2.73 -3.12 0.14
N ILE A 318 -2.27 -3.21 -1.11
CA ILE A 318 -2.69 -4.26 -2.04
C ILE A 318 -2.35 -5.64 -1.46
N LEU A 319 -1.13 -5.84 -1.00
CA LEU A 319 -0.67 -7.12 -0.48
C LEU A 319 -1.36 -7.53 0.83
N ARG A 320 -1.83 -6.58 1.64
CA ARG A 320 -2.50 -6.87 2.92
C ARG A 320 -4.02 -6.86 2.83
N MET A 321 -4.62 -5.91 2.12
CA MET A 321 -6.07 -5.71 2.14
C MET A 321 -6.77 -6.26 0.90
N VAL A 322 -6.21 -5.99 -0.30
CA VAL A 322 -6.86 -6.41 -1.56
C VAL A 322 -6.84 -7.92 -1.72
N LEU A 323 -5.78 -8.58 -1.27
CA LEU A 323 -5.70 -10.03 -1.31
C LEU A 323 -6.54 -10.69 -0.21
N TYR A 324 -6.59 -10.08 0.99
CA TYR A 324 -7.31 -10.63 2.14
C TYR A 324 -8.83 -10.47 2.03
N ALA A 325 -9.33 -9.29 1.63
CA ALA A 325 -10.75 -8.99 1.62
C ALA A 325 -11.60 -9.98 0.76
N PRO A 326 -11.20 -10.35 -0.48
CA PRO A 326 -11.93 -11.36 -1.23
C PRO A 326 -11.93 -12.74 -0.57
N ILE A 327 -10.82 -13.13 0.07
CA ILE A 327 -10.70 -14.43 0.73
C ILE A 327 -11.68 -14.52 1.89
N ILE A 328 -11.71 -13.50 2.77
CA ILE A 328 -12.61 -13.46 3.92
C ILE A 328 -14.06 -13.27 3.49
N GLY A 329 -14.32 -12.42 2.48
CA GLY A 329 -15.67 -12.16 1.98
C GLY A 329 -16.30 -13.41 1.34
N ILE A 330 -15.60 -14.06 0.42
CA ILE A 330 -16.07 -15.30 -0.23
C ILE A 330 -16.16 -16.44 0.79
N GLY A 331 -15.13 -16.59 1.64
CA GLY A 331 -15.12 -17.60 2.69
C GLY A 331 -16.27 -17.42 3.69
N GLY A 332 -16.58 -16.16 4.05
CA GLY A 332 -17.73 -15.84 4.89
C GLY A 332 -19.06 -16.23 4.24
N VAL A 333 -19.24 -15.92 2.95
CA VAL A 333 -20.45 -16.33 2.20
C VAL A 333 -20.57 -17.86 2.15
N ILE A 334 -19.50 -18.60 1.88
CA ILE A 334 -19.50 -20.06 1.88
C ILE A 334 -19.91 -20.61 3.26
N LYS A 335 -19.36 -20.04 4.35
CA LYS A 335 -19.70 -20.43 5.71
C LYS A 335 -21.16 -20.16 6.04
N VAL A 336 -21.70 -19.02 5.65
CA VAL A 336 -23.11 -18.68 5.80
C VAL A 336 -24.00 -19.68 5.06
N MET A 337 -23.68 -19.99 3.81
CA MET A 337 -24.44 -21.00 3.03
C MET A 337 -24.37 -22.39 3.66
N SER A 338 -23.26 -22.75 4.29
CA SER A 338 -23.11 -24.05 4.96
C SER A 338 -23.85 -24.18 6.28
N THR A 339 -24.37 -23.08 6.87
CA THR A 339 -25.17 -23.13 8.09
C THR A 339 -26.61 -23.59 7.86
N GLY A 340 -27.09 -23.61 6.61
CA GLY A 340 -28.44 -24.09 6.25
C GLY A 340 -29.60 -23.34 6.93
N ALA A 341 -29.32 -22.15 7.47
CA ALA A 341 -30.29 -21.40 8.29
C ALA A 341 -31.45 -20.77 7.49
N GLY A 342 -31.36 -20.78 6.14
CA GLY A 342 -32.36 -20.15 5.27
C GLY A 342 -32.44 -18.61 5.40
N MET A 343 -31.33 -17.98 5.88
CA MET A 343 -31.22 -16.53 6.12
C MET A 343 -30.22 -15.86 5.21
N GLU A 344 -29.70 -16.55 4.20
CA GLU A 344 -28.67 -16.07 3.25
C GLU A 344 -29.13 -14.81 2.52
N TRP A 345 -30.44 -14.68 2.27
CA TRP A 345 -31.04 -13.51 1.63
C TRP A 345 -30.84 -12.21 2.44
N VAL A 346 -30.74 -12.28 3.76
CA VAL A 346 -30.51 -11.12 4.64
C VAL A 346 -29.13 -10.53 4.35
N ILE A 347 -28.13 -11.40 4.20
CA ILE A 347 -26.76 -10.98 3.86
C ILE A 347 -26.71 -10.48 2.42
N ALA A 348 -27.36 -11.16 1.48
CA ALA A 348 -27.43 -10.72 0.09
C ALA A 348 -28.04 -9.31 -0.02
N LEU A 349 -29.12 -9.04 0.71
CA LEU A 349 -29.75 -7.72 0.79
C LEU A 349 -28.77 -6.68 1.38
N ALA A 350 -28.10 -7.01 2.48
CA ALA A 350 -27.14 -6.11 3.10
C ALA A 350 -25.98 -5.78 2.15
N VAL A 351 -25.41 -6.77 1.46
CA VAL A 351 -24.34 -6.57 0.47
C VAL A 351 -24.83 -5.67 -0.67
N LEU A 352 -26.05 -5.87 -1.16
CA LEU A 352 -26.65 -5.04 -2.21
C LEU A 352 -26.82 -3.59 -1.73
N VAL A 353 -27.29 -3.37 -0.51
CA VAL A 353 -27.43 -2.03 0.09
C VAL A 353 -26.05 -1.37 0.23
N ILE A 354 -25.02 -2.11 0.67
CA ILE A 354 -23.67 -1.60 0.81
C ILE A 354 -23.10 -1.19 -0.56
N ILE A 355 -23.23 -2.07 -1.56
CA ILE A 355 -22.75 -1.75 -2.92
C ILE A 355 -23.48 -0.51 -3.46
N GLY A 356 -24.80 -0.45 -3.32
CA GLY A 356 -25.61 0.69 -3.74
C GLY A 356 -25.16 1.99 -3.04
N PHE A 357 -24.95 1.95 -1.74
CA PHE A 357 -24.47 3.09 -0.97
C PHE A 357 -23.07 3.54 -1.40
N VAL A 358 -22.13 2.60 -1.59
CA VAL A 358 -20.76 2.91 -2.04
C VAL A 358 -20.78 3.53 -3.43
N LEU A 359 -21.55 2.98 -4.37
CA LEU A 359 -21.70 3.53 -5.71
C LEU A 359 -22.29 4.96 -5.69
N LEU A 360 -23.32 5.19 -4.87
CA LEU A 360 -23.92 6.52 -4.68
C LEU A 360 -22.89 7.50 -4.13
N LEU A 361 -22.16 7.11 -3.09
CA LEU A 361 -21.13 7.94 -2.46
C LEU A 361 -20.03 8.28 -3.47
N MET A 362 -19.57 7.30 -4.25
CA MET A 362 -18.57 7.52 -5.30
C MET A 362 -19.10 8.45 -6.40
N ALA A 363 -20.32 8.30 -6.84
CA ALA A 363 -20.94 9.16 -7.85
C ALA A 363 -21.01 10.62 -7.39
N VAL A 364 -21.27 10.87 -6.10
CA VAL A 364 -21.33 12.23 -5.52
C VAL A 364 -19.92 12.78 -5.24
N ALA A 365 -19.01 11.98 -4.73
CA ALA A 365 -17.69 12.43 -4.28
C ALA A 365 -16.69 12.62 -5.43
N MET A 366 -16.65 11.73 -6.45
CA MET A 366 -15.63 11.77 -7.50
C MET A 366 -15.58 13.06 -8.32
N PRO A 367 -16.70 13.66 -8.75
CA PRO A 367 -16.68 14.95 -9.44
C PRO A 367 -16.07 16.05 -8.58
N LYS A 368 -16.35 16.03 -7.27
CA LYS A 368 -15.85 17.03 -6.31
C LYS A 368 -14.37 16.84 -6.00
N PHE A 369 -13.87 15.60 -5.96
CA PHE A 369 -12.43 15.33 -5.86
C PHE A 369 -11.65 15.88 -7.07
N LYS A 370 -12.16 15.71 -8.28
CA LYS A 370 -11.56 16.29 -9.50
C LYS A 370 -11.55 17.83 -9.46
N LEU A 371 -12.66 18.45 -9.00
CA LEU A 371 -12.75 19.89 -8.83
C LEU A 371 -11.77 20.39 -7.75
N MET A 372 -11.70 19.70 -6.62
CA MET A 372 -10.80 20.02 -5.51
C MET A 372 -9.34 20.09 -5.98
N GLN A 373 -8.89 19.14 -6.82
CA GLN A 373 -7.54 19.17 -7.37
C GLN A 373 -7.27 20.45 -8.18
N LYS A 374 -8.20 20.85 -9.05
CA LYS A 374 -8.07 22.11 -9.81
C LYS A 374 -8.01 23.34 -8.90
N LEU A 375 -8.78 23.34 -7.81
CA LEU A 375 -8.78 24.45 -6.85
C LEU A 375 -7.48 24.50 -6.02
N VAL A 376 -6.90 23.35 -5.67
CA VAL A 376 -5.58 23.29 -5.04
C VAL A 376 -4.52 23.85 -5.96
N ASP A 377 -4.54 23.48 -7.25
CA ASP A 377 -3.59 24.01 -8.25
C ASP A 377 -3.74 25.55 -8.38
N ASN A 378 -4.97 26.07 -8.36
CA ASN A 378 -5.23 27.52 -8.39
C ASN A 378 -4.69 28.24 -7.13
N VAL A 379 -4.91 27.71 -5.93
CA VAL A 379 -4.36 28.25 -4.69
C VAL A 379 -2.83 28.24 -4.73
N ASN A 380 -2.22 27.17 -5.21
CA ASN A 380 -0.77 27.06 -5.37
C ASN A 380 -0.22 28.07 -6.38
N LEU A 381 -0.93 28.30 -7.50
CA LEU A 381 -0.57 29.31 -8.49
C LEU A 381 -0.56 30.69 -7.87
N VAL A 382 -1.67 31.09 -7.24
CA VAL A 382 -1.82 32.42 -6.59
C VAL A 382 -0.75 32.60 -5.49
N SER A 383 -0.51 31.57 -4.67
CA SER A 383 0.53 31.62 -3.62
C SER A 383 1.91 31.81 -4.21
N ARG A 384 2.24 31.09 -5.29
CA ARG A 384 3.54 31.22 -5.96
C ARG A 384 3.76 32.61 -6.54
N GLU A 385 2.74 33.16 -7.21
CA GLU A 385 2.81 34.52 -7.76
C GLU A 385 3.04 35.56 -6.67
N ILE A 386 2.27 35.48 -5.55
CA ILE A 386 2.42 36.37 -4.41
C ILE A 386 3.83 36.27 -3.79
N LEU A 387 4.30 35.04 -3.51
CA LEU A 387 5.60 34.84 -2.87
C LEU A 387 6.76 35.28 -3.77
N THR A 388 6.69 35.00 -5.06
CA THR A 388 7.71 35.44 -6.03
C THR A 388 7.70 36.93 -6.22
N GLY A 389 6.52 37.55 -6.24
CA GLY A 389 6.29 38.99 -6.44
C GLY A 389 6.23 39.81 -5.17
N LEU A 390 6.55 39.28 -3.98
CA LEU A 390 6.31 39.92 -2.69
C LEU A 390 6.93 41.33 -2.57
N SER A 391 8.16 41.47 -3.09
CA SER A 391 8.84 42.79 -3.09
C SER A 391 8.10 43.82 -3.94
N VAL A 392 7.58 43.38 -5.09
CA VAL A 392 6.80 44.24 -6.00
C VAL A 392 5.46 44.61 -5.36
N ILE A 393 4.75 43.63 -4.79
CA ILE A 393 3.47 43.84 -4.10
C ILE A 393 3.61 44.90 -3.00
N ARG A 394 4.68 44.78 -2.18
CA ARG A 394 4.99 45.76 -1.11
C ARG A 394 5.39 47.12 -1.65
N ALA A 395 6.21 47.14 -2.70
CA ALA A 395 6.64 48.43 -3.31
C ALA A 395 5.45 49.23 -3.88
N PHE A 396 4.42 48.53 -4.35
CA PHE A 396 3.21 49.16 -4.91
C PHE A 396 2.03 49.25 -3.95
N GLY A 397 2.16 48.82 -2.67
CA GLY A 397 1.12 48.88 -1.64
C GLY A 397 -0.14 48.10 -2.02
N ARG A 398 0.04 46.91 -2.66
CA ARG A 398 -1.07 46.09 -3.17
C ARG A 398 -1.38 44.89 -2.30
N GLU A 399 -0.89 44.82 -1.07
CA GLU A 399 -1.04 43.68 -0.15
C GLU A 399 -2.50 43.28 0.02
N LYS A 400 -3.40 44.25 0.32
CA LYS A 400 -4.84 43.99 0.50
C LYS A 400 -5.48 43.30 -0.71
N LYS A 401 -5.13 43.78 -1.91
CA LYS A 401 -5.72 43.24 -3.14
C LYS A 401 -5.27 41.79 -3.38
N GLU A 402 -4.03 41.48 -3.09
CA GLU A 402 -3.51 40.13 -3.23
C GLU A 402 -4.01 39.20 -2.11
N GLU A 403 -4.22 39.70 -0.88
CA GLU A 403 -4.92 38.98 0.19
C GLU A 403 -6.35 38.62 -0.22
N GLU A 404 -7.11 39.57 -0.79
CA GLU A 404 -8.48 39.30 -1.28
C GLU A 404 -8.49 38.23 -2.39
N ARG A 405 -7.50 38.31 -3.29
CA ARG A 405 -7.36 37.32 -4.38
C ARG A 405 -7.07 35.93 -3.83
N PHE A 406 -6.16 35.84 -2.86
CA PHE A 406 -5.85 34.60 -2.18
C PHE A 406 -7.05 34.07 -1.39
N ASP A 407 -7.71 34.92 -0.62
CA ASP A 407 -8.87 34.55 0.21
C ASP A 407 -10.03 34.01 -0.66
N LYS A 408 -10.27 34.60 -1.83
CA LYS A 408 -11.26 34.11 -2.79
C LYS A 408 -10.92 32.67 -3.24
N ALA A 409 -9.68 32.40 -3.68
CA ALA A 409 -9.24 31.10 -4.10
C ALA A 409 -9.30 30.08 -2.96
N ASN A 410 -8.89 30.51 -1.74
CA ASN A 410 -8.92 29.70 -0.53
C ASN A 410 -10.36 29.34 -0.09
N LYS A 411 -11.30 30.29 -0.15
CA LYS A 411 -12.72 30.07 0.18
C LYS A 411 -13.37 29.07 -0.78
N GLU A 412 -13.08 29.14 -2.08
CA GLU A 412 -13.59 28.19 -3.07
C GLU A 412 -13.07 26.77 -2.81
N LEU A 413 -11.78 26.64 -2.52
CA LEU A 413 -11.16 25.38 -2.13
C LEU A 413 -11.79 24.84 -0.84
N THR A 414 -11.86 25.68 0.21
CA THR A 414 -12.41 25.30 1.52
C THR A 414 -13.86 24.84 1.41
N LYS A 415 -14.71 25.53 0.64
CA LYS A 415 -16.11 25.14 0.43
C LYS A 415 -16.21 23.75 -0.23
N THR A 416 -15.39 23.49 -1.25
CA THR A 416 -15.38 22.19 -1.94
C THR A 416 -14.83 21.10 -1.04
N MET A 417 -13.74 21.37 -0.30
CA MET A 417 -13.12 20.45 0.63
C MET A 417 -14.07 20.08 1.78
N LEU A 418 -14.78 21.07 2.33
CA LEU A 418 -15.75 20.88 3.40
C LEU A 418 -16.93 20.01 2.93
N PHE A 419 -17.45 20.23 1.72
CA PHE A 419 -18.47 19.39 1.13
C PHE A 419 -17.98 17.95 0.97
N THR A 420 -16.81 17.76 0.37
CA THR A 420 -16.23 16.42 0.13
C THR A 420 -15.98 15.69 1.44
N ASN A 421 -15.41 16.39 2.44
CA ASN A 421 -15.15 15.80 3.75
C ASN A 421 -16.45 15.44 4.47
N ARG A 422 -17.49 16.26 4.40
CA ARG A 422 -18.81 15.93 4.96
C ARG A 422 -19.39 14.66 4.33
N VAL A 423 -19.38 14.57 3.00
CA VAL A 423 -19.84 13.37 2.29
C VAL A 423 -19.05 12.14 2.73
N MET A 424 -17.72 12.25 2.83
CA MET A 424 -16.88 11.13 3.27
C MET A 424 -17.07 10.77 4.75
N THR A 425 -17.32 11.76 5.61
CA THR A 425 -17.58 11.53 7.04
C THR A 425 -18.88 10.75 7.25
N PHE A 426 -19.89 10.89 6.38
CA PHE A 426 -21.10 10.08 6.43
C PHE A 426 -20.88 8.58 6.18
N MET A 427 -19.77 8.20 5.56
CA MET A 427 -19.49 6.80 5.23
C MET A 427 -19.50 5.91 6.47
N MET A 428 -18.73 6.27 7.51
CA MET A 428 -18.64 5.42 8.71
C MET A 428 -19.97 5.32 9.50
N PRO A 429 -20.69 6.41 9.81
CA PRO A 429 -21.97 6.32 10.46
C PRO A 429 -23.01 5.50 9.69
N VAL A 430 -23.09 5.67 8.37
CA VAL A 430 -24.04 4.90 7.55
C VAL A 430 -23.65 3.42 7.50
N MET A 431 -22.38 3.10 7.38
CA MET A 431 -21.94 1.70 7.44
C MET A 431 -22.21 1.07 8.80
N MET A 432 -21.99 1.80 9.91
CA MET A 432 -22.39 1.34 11.24
C MET A 432 -23.89 1.16 11.36
N LEU A 433 -24.69 2.06 10.80
CA LEU A 433 -26.14 1.91 10.76
C LEU A 433 -26.54 0.62 10.00
N ILE A 434 -25.96 0.39 8.81
CA ILE A 434 -26.21 -0.82 8.03
C ILE A 434 -25.84 -2.07 8.84
N MET A 435 -24.67 -2.08 9.50
CA MET A 435 -24.22 -3.20 10.33
C MET A 435 -25.18 -3.46 11.50
N ASN A 436 -25.61 -2.42 12.21
CA ASN A 436 -26.53 -2.56 13.32
C ASN A 436 -27.92 -3.01 12.86
N CYS A 437 -28.43 -2.43 11.75
CA CYS A 437 -29.70 -2.88 11.15
C CYS A 437 -29.62 -4.33 10.69
N LEU A 438 -28.48 -4.73 10.09
CA LEU A 438 -28.22 -6.12 9.70
C LEU A 438 -28.23 -7.04 10.92
N SER A 439 -27.54 -6.68 12.01
CA SER A 439 -27.52 -7.46 13.25
C SER A 439 -28.93 -7.60 13.85
N VAL A 440 -29.70 -6.50 13.94
CA VAL A 440 -31.09 -6.54 14.40
C VAL A 440 -31.96 -7.40 13.50
N GLY A 441 -31.78 -7.28 12.17
CA GLY A 441 -32.49 -8.10 11.18
C GLY A 441 -32.17 -9.59 11.32
N ILE A 442 -30.92 -9.94 11.55
CA ILE A 442 -30.49 -11.33 11.80
C ILE A 442 -31.08 -11.85 13.10
N VAL A 443 -31.08 -11.05 14.19
CA VAL A 443 -31.67 -11.43 15.45
C VAL A 443 -33.20 -11.63 15.33
N TRP A 444 -33.88 -10.71 14.64
CA TRP A 444 -35.33 -10.80 14.41
C TRP A 444 -35.70 -12.05 13.63
N VAL A 445 -35.10 -12.28 12.47
CA VAL A 445 -35.40 -13.47 11.66
C VAL A 445 -34.89 -14.74 12.34
N GLY A 446 -33.71 -14.68 12.98
CA GLY A 446 -33.12 -15.79 13.71
C GLY A 446 -33.94 -16.24 14.89
N ALA A 447 -34.55 -15.32 15.66
CA ALA A 447 -35.45 -15.65 16.77
C ALA A 447 -36.64 -16.48 16.30
N HIS A 448 -37.28 -16.11 15.19
CA HIS A 448 -38.36 -16.88 14.60
C HIS A 448 -37.88 -18.27 14.10
N ARG A 449 -36.64 -18.36 13.62
CA ARG A 449 -36.07 -19.63 13.20
C ARG A 449 -35.68 -20.52 14.38
N ILE A 450 -35.27 -19.92 15.50
CA ILE A 450 -34.99 -20.64 16.75
C ILE A 450 -36.31 -21.16 17.32
N ASP A 451 -37.36 -20.33 17.37
CA ASP A 451 -38.71 -20.71 17.86
C ASP A 451 -39.30 -21.86 17.03
N SER A 452 -39.10 -21.85 15.70
CA SER A 452 -39.47 -22.95 14.81
C SER A 452 -38.54 -24.17 14.86
N GLY A 453 -37.50 -24.17 15.71
CA GLY A 453 -36.57 -25.29 15.91
C GLY A 453 -35.60 -25.55 14.76
N VAL A 454 -35.47 -24.61 13.81
CA VAL A 454 -34.57 -24.76 12.60
C VAL A 454 -33.14 -24.29 12.89
N MET A 455 -32.94 -23.46 13.94
CA MET A 455 -31.64 -22.84 14.23
C MET A 455 -31.35 -22.85 15.73
N GLN A 456 -30.05 -22.96 16.10
CA GLN A 456 -29.59 -22.79 17.48
C GLN A 456 -29.12 -21.35 17.74
N VAL A 457 -29.09 -20.92 19.01
CA VAL A 457 -28.68 -19.59 19.43
C VAL A 457 -27.21 -19.32 19.07
N GLY A 458 -26.34 -20.31 19.24
CA GLY A 458 -24.91 -20.19 18.86
C GLY A 458 -24.72 -20.02 17.35
N SER A 459 -25.49 -20.77 16.55
CA SER A 459 -25.50 -20.63 15.09
C SER A 459 -25.90 -19.21 14.64
N MET A 460 -26.91 -18.59 15.30
CA MET A 460 -27.29 -17.19 15.07
C MET A 460 -26.14 -16.24 15.38
N THR A 461 -25.41 -16.45 16.48
CA THR A 461 -24.28 -15.65 16.90
C THR A 461 -23.13 -15.76 15.88
N ALA A 462 -22.84 -16.98 15.39
CA ALA A 462 -21.86 -17.18 14.34
C ALA A 462 -22.27 -16.48 13.04
N PHE A 463 -23.55 -16.54 12.66
CA PHE A 463 -24.10 -15.89 11.48
C PHE A 463 -23.93 -14.36 11.53
N ILE A 464 -24.20 -13.72 12.69
CA ILE A 464 -23.92 -12.28 12.91
C ILE A 464 -22.45 -11.98 12.67
N THR A 465 -21.56 -12.80 13.22
CA THR A 465 -20.10 -12.59 13.10
C THR A 465 -19.64 -12.73 11.65
N TYR A 466 -20.11 -13.74 10.90
CA TYR A 466 -19.83 -13.88 9.47
C TYR A 466 -20.37 -12.70 8.67
N ALA A 467 -21.59 -12.25 8.96
CA ALA A 467 -22.16 -11.08 8.31
C ALA A 467 -21.30 -9.84 8.52
N MET A 468 -20.81 -9.60 9.74
CA MET A 468 -19.89 -8.51 10.05
C MET A 468 -18.56 -8.64 9.29
N GLN A 469 -17.97 -9.83 9.19
CA GLN A 469 -16.73 -10.08 8.45
C GLN A 469 -16.92 -9.79 6.95
N ILE A 470 -18.04 -10.19 6.36
CA ILE A 470 -18.37 -9.90 4.95
C ILE A 470 -18.47 -8.39 4.75
N VAL A 471 -19.22 -7.68 5.59
CA VAL A 471 -19.37 -6.20 5.50
C VAL A 471 -18.01 -5.50 5.63
N MET A 472 -17.17 -5.94 6.57
CA MET A 472 -15.82 -5.39 6.77
C MET A 472 -14.92 -5.63 5.57
N SER A 473 -15.05 -6.76 4.86
CA SER A 473 -14.30 -7.01 3.62
C SER A 473 -14.63 -6.00 2.52
N PHE A 474 -15.91 -5.62 2.37
CA PHE A 474 -16.32 -4.56 1.44
C PHE A 474 -15.79 -3.18 1.85
N LEU A 475 -15.77 -2.86 3.15
CA LEU A 475 -15.16 -1.62 3.66
C LEU A 475 -13.68 -1.51 3.31
N MET A 476 -12.92 -2.59 3.49
CA MET A 476 -11.50 -2.63 3.14
C MET A 476 -11.27 -2.34 1.65
N LEU A 477 -12.07 -2.93 0.76
CA LEU A 477 -11.99 -2.69 -0.68
C LEU A 477 -12.37 -1.24 -1.04
N THR A 478 -13.38 -0.69 -0.38
CA THR A 478 -13.83 0.70 -0.60
C THR A 478 -12.75 1.70 -0.21
N MET A 479 -12.08 1.51 0.94
CA MET A 479 -11.01 2.38 1.40
C MET A 479 -9.83 2.44 0.40
N LEU A 480 -9.50 1.30 -0.20
CA LEU A 480 -8.46 1.24 -1.21
C LEU A 480 -8.84 2.00 -2.49
N SER A 481 -10.11 1.94 -2.89
CA SER A 481 -10.61 2.62 -4.10
C SER A 481 -10.38 4.13 -4.10
N ILE A 482 -10.25 4.74 -2.91
CA ILE A 482 -9.93 6.17 -2.74
C ILE A 482 -8.44 6.45 -2.94
N MET A 483 -7.56 5.52 -2.54
CA MET A 483 -6.09 5.71 -2.58
C MET A 483 -5.48 5.31 -3.93
N LEU A 484 -6.08 4.33 -4.60
CA LEU A 484 -5.58 3.75 -5.84
C LEU A 484 -5.40 4.77 -6.99
N PRO A 485 -6.32 5.71 -7.26
CA PRO A 485 -6.15 6.68 -8.34
C PRO A 485 -4.91 7.56 -8.17
N ARG A 486 -4.58 7.96 -6.95
CA ARG A 486 -3.37 8.76 -6.66
C ARG A 486 -2.09 7.99 -6.97
N ALA A 487 -2.05 6.71 -6.60
CA ALA A 487 -0.90 5.86 -6.89
C ALA A 487 -0.76 5.56 -8.40
N ILE A 488 -1.88 5.48 -9.14
CA ILE A 488 -1.84 5.32 -10.60
C ILE A 488 -1.21 6.54 -11.25
N VAL A 489 -1.64 7.75 -10.87
CA VAL A 489 -1.04 9.00 -11.38
C VAL A 489 0.45 9.09 -11.02
N ALA A 490 0.82 8.76 -9.78
CA ALA A 490 2.22 8.73 -9.37
C ALA A 490 3.04 7.71 -10.19
N ALA A 491 2.47 6.52 -10.47
CA ALA A 491 3.10 5.51 -11.30
C ALA A 491 3.27 5.97 -12.75
N ASP A 492 2.29 6.69 -13.32
CA ASP A 492 2.39 7.24 -14.67
C ASP A 492 3.49 8.30 -14.77
N ARG A 493 3.60 9.18 -13.78
CA ARG A 493 4.66 10.21 -13.71
C ARG A 493 6.06 9.61 -13.56
N ILE A 494 6.20 8.56 -12.77
CA ILE A 494 7.48 7.85 -12.61
C ILE A 494 7.84 7.10 -13.88
N ASP A 495 6.86 6.43 -14.49
CA ASP A 495 7.03 5.67 -15.73
C ASP A 495 7.46 6.57 -16.90
N GLU A 496 6.91 7.80 -16.96
CA GLU A 496 7.36 8.81 -17.93
C GLU A 496 8.85 9.08 -17.81
N VAL A 497 9.37 9.27 -16.58
CA VAL A 497 10.81 9.50 -16.39
C VAL A 497 11.62 8.26 -16.72
N ILE A 498 11.19 7.05 -16.29
CA ILE A 498 11.96 5.82 -16.54
C ILE A 498 12.03 5.47 -18.02
N ASN A 499 10.99 5.77 -18.80
CA ASN A 499 10.91 5.43 -20.20
C ASN A 499 11.40 6.55 -21.15
N THR A 500 11.67 7.75 -20.63
CA THR A 500 12.29 8.81 -21.42
C THR A 500 13.72 8.42 -21.69
N LYS A 501 14.08 8.27 -22.96
CA LYS A 501 15.43 8.00 -23.40
C LYS A 501 16.18 9.32 -23.56
N SER A 502 17.46 9.34 -23.22
CA SER A 502 18.32 10.47 -23.51
C SER A 502 18.44 10.69 -25.02
N SER A 503 18.33 11.93 -25.46
CA SER A 503 18.52 12.31 -26.86
C SER A 503 19.96 12.19 -27.28
N ILE A 504 20.89 12.25 -26.32
CA ILE A 504 22.34 12.13 -26.55
C ILE A 504 22.84 10.84 -25.93
N THR A 505 23.41 9.97 -26.76
CA THR A 505 24.01 8.69 -26.34
C THR A 505 25.37 8.54 -26.96
N ASP A 506 26.20 7.68 -26.42
CA ASP A 506 27.46 7.29 -27.04
C ASP A 506 27.21 6.54 -28.36
N ALA A 507 28.11 6.64 -29.29
CA ALA A 507 28.11 5.84 -30.52
C ALA A 507 28.20 4.34 -30.18
N GLU A 508 27.64 3.46 -31.03
CA GLU A 508 27.69 2.00 -30.80
C GLU A 508 29.14 1.48 -30.73
N SER A 509 30.08 2.14 -31.45
CA SER A 509 31.50 1.83 -31.43
C SER A 509 32.28 3.15 -31.28
N PRO A 510 32.45 3.66 -30.05
CA PRO A 510 33.13 4.92 -29.82
C PRO A 510 34.59 4.83 -30.25
N LYS A 511 35.06 5.87 -30.94
CA LYS A 511 36.48 6.03 -31.30
C LYS A 511 37.22 6.66 -30.14
N SER A 512 38.47 6.27 -29.94
CA SER A 512 39.35 6.84 -28.95
C SER A 512 40.35 7.82 -29.62
N ILE A 513 40.65 8.93 -28.92
CA ILE A 513 41.63 9.90 -29.38
C ILE A 513 43.00 9.49 -28.85
N SER A 514 43.87 9.07 -29.76
CA SER A 514 45.24 8.76 -29.40
C SER A 514 46.08 10.07 -29.32
N ASN A 515 46.52 10.43 -28.09
CA ASN A 515 47.33 11.61 -27.82
C ASN A 515 46.61 12.95 -28.13
N PRO A 516 45.60 13.31 -27.32
CA PRO A 516 44.76 14.50 -27.51
C PRO A 516 45.64 15.78 -27.44
N LYS A 517 45.52 16.65 -28.46
CA LYS A 517 46.18 17.95 -28.52
C LYS A 517 45.22 19.09 -28.15
N GLY A 518 43.92 18.89 -28.33
CA GLY A 518 42.92 19.89 -28.06
C GLY A 518 42.56 20.80 -29.23
N LEU A 519 42.83 20.38 -30.48
CA LEU A 519 42.37 21.11 -31.66
C LEU A 519 40.89 20.96 -31.86
N LEU A 520 40.12 22.04 -31.66
CA LEU A 520 38.68 22.07 -31.81
C LEU A 520 38.25 22.83 -33.05
N VAL A 521 37.45 22.17 -33.90
CA VAL A 521 36.97 22.75 -35.14
C VAL A 521 35.43 22.68 -35.20
N PHE A 522 34.82 23.83 -35.48
CA PHE A 522 33.42 23.96 -35.84
C PHE A 522 33.32 24.15 -37.35
N ASP A 523 32.57 23.28 -38.02
CA ASP A 523 32.40 23.26 -39.45
C ASP A 523 30.92 23.34 -39.82
N HIS A 524 30.46 24.50 -40.28
CA HIS A 524 29.10 24.84 -40.68
C HIS A 524 28.03 24.40 -39.65
N VAL A 525 28.25 24.70 -38.37
CA VAL A 525 27.40 24.22 -37.26
C VAL A 525 26.13 25.04 -37.12
N ASN A 526 24.99 24.39 -37.26
CA ASN A 526 23.67 24.90 -36.91
C ASN A 526 23.18 24.23 -35.66
N PHE A 527 22.47 24.99 -34.83
CA PHE A 527 21.82 24.44 -33.64
C PHE A 527 20.46 25.07 -33.38
N LYS A 528 19.50 24.20 -33.07
CA LYS A 528 18.14 24.56 -32.74
C LYS A 528 17.72 23.86 -31.44
N TYR A 529 17.18 24.61 -30.49
CA TYR A 529 16.64 24.02 -29.27
C TYR A 529 15.41 23.13 -29.54
N PRO A 530 15.20 22.03 -28.80
CA PRO A 530 14.02 21.19 -28.92
C PRO A 530 12.74 22.03 -28.79
N GLY A 531 11.87 21.94 -29.81
CA GLY A 531 10.60 22.69 -29.84
C GLY A 531 10.69 24.16 -30.25
N ALA A 532 11.88 24.71 -30.54
CA ALA A 532 12.00 26.05 -31.09
C ALA A 532 11.63 26.05 -32.60
N ASN A 533 11.24 27.20 -33.15
CA ASN A 533 10.95 27.36 -34.56
C ASN A 533 12.20 27.81 -35.38
N GLU A 534 13.11 28.54 -34.73
CA GLU A 534 14.28 29.15 -35.34
C GLU A 534 15.60 28.58 -34.80
N ASN A 535 16.67 28.69 -35.54
CA ASN A 535 18.00 28.31 -35.10
C ASN A 535 18.50 29.29 -34.03
N ALA A 536 19.12 28.77 -32.97
CA ALA A 536 19.82 29.57 -31.97
C ALA A 536 21.28 29.84 -32.38
N LEU A 537 21.83 28.99 -33.25
CA LEU A 537 23.14 29.19 -33.89
C LEU A 537 22.99 28.84 -35.37
N GLU A 538 23.61 29.67 -36.23
CA GLU A 538 23.53 29.51 -37.68
C GLU A 538 24.92 29.70 -38.31
N ASP A 539 25.34 28.70 -39.10
CA ASP A 539 26.59 28.67 -39.84
C ASP A 539 27.86 29.04 -39.03
N ILE A 540 27.99 28.43 -37.86
CA ILE A 540 29.15 28.66 -36.99
C ILE A 540 30.37 27.94 -37.54
N ASN A 541 31.42 28.73 -37.83
CA ASN A 541 32.64 28.24 -38.52
C ASN A 541 33.91 28.86 -37.90
N PHE A 542 34.67 28.08 -37.12
CA PHE A 542 35.95 28.53 -36.55
C PHE A 542 36.82 27.36 -36.10
N VAL A 543 38.11 27.66 -35.89
CA VAL A 543 39.10 26.74 -35.35
C VAL A 543 39.64 27.33 -34.05
N ALA A 544 39.65 26.57 -32.97
CA ALA A 544 40.38 26.89 -31.75
C ALA A 544 41.60 25.98 -31.64
N GLU A 545 42.79 26.60 -31.65
CA GLU A 545 44.04 25.90 -31.73
C GLU A 545 44.69 25.63 -30.36
N PRO A 546 45.43 24.53 -30.20
CA PRO A 546 46.18 24.24 -28.98
C PRO A 546 47.16 25.37 -28.61
N GLY A 547 47.24 25.67 -27.31
CA GLY A 547 48.10 26.75 -26.78
C GLY A 547 47.60 28.16 -27.07
N LYS A 548 46.44 28.32 -27.73
CA LYS A 548 45.86 29.64 -28.05
C LYS A 548 44.54 29.89 -27.32
N THR A 549 44.27 31.18 -27.13
CA THR A 549 43.01 31.66 -26.51
C THR A 549 42.05 32.15 -27.59
N THR A 550 40.89 31.48 -27.70
CA THR A 550 39.76 31.93 -28.52
C THR A 550 38.71 32.58 -27.61
N ALA A 551 38.46 33.85 -27.82
CA ALA A 551 37.45 34.58 -27.06
C ALA A 551 36.16 34.73 -27.86
N ILE A 552 35.00 34.68 -27.17
CA ILE A 552 33.68 34.85 -27.76
C ILE A 552 33.00 36.03 -27.09
N ILE A 553 32.61 37.04 -27.89
CA ILE A 553 31.94 38.24 -27.42
C ILE A 553 30.69 38.52 -28.26
N GLY A 554 29.73 39.24 -27.72
CA GLY A 554 28.50 39.64 -28.40
C GLY A 554 27.41 40.12 -27.42
N SER A 555 26.28 40.55 -27.95
CA SER A 555 25.14 41.02 -27.19
C SER A 555 24.58 39.93 -26.27
N THR A 556 23.76 40.33 -25.26
CA THR A 556 23.03 39.34 -24.42
C THR A 556 22.01 38.62 -25.30
N GLY A 557 21.99 37.27 -25.23
CA GLY A 557 21.07 36.46 -26.02
C GLY A 557 21.57 36.06 -27.42
N CYS A 558 22.74 36.51 -27.88
CA CYS A 558 23.25 36.15 -29.20
C CYS A 558 23.82 34.71 -29.37
N GLY A 559 23.62 33.83 -28.38
CA GLY A 559 23.98 32.41 -28.50
C GLY A 559 25.32 31.99 -27.93
N LYS A 560 26.09 32.82 -27.21
CA LYS A 560 27.45 32.50 -26.68
C LYS A 560 27.45 31.23 -25.80
N SER A 561 26.62 31.18 -24.77
CA SER A 561 26.53 30.00 -23.88
C SER A 561 25.99 28.78 -24.61
N THR A 562 25.11 28.97 -25.59
CA THR A 562 24.64 27.88 -26.47
C THR A 562 25.78 27.25 -27.23
N LEU A 563 26.69 28.07 -27.83
CA LEU A 563 27.83 27.60 -28.57
C LEU A 563 28.76 26.74 -27.69
N VAL A 564 29.15 27.26 -26.52
CA VAL A 564 30.10 26.53 -25.66
C VAL A 564 29.46 25.28 -25.01
N ASN A 565 28.12 25.19 -24.88
CA ASN A 565 27.42 24.00 -24.40
C ASN A 565 27.40 22.84 -25.42
N LEU A 566 27.68 23.10 -26.70
CA LEU A 566 27.81 22.05 -27.71
C LEU A 566 29.13 21.28 -27.56
N ILE A 567 30.20 21.90 -27.03
CA ILE A 567 31.52 21.29 -26.91
C ILE A 567 31.52 20.08 -25.96
N PRO A 568 30.98 20.17 -24.72
CA PRO A 568 30.86 19.01 -23.81
C PRO A 568 29.68 18.09 -24.15
N ARG A 569 29.05 18.26 -25.32
CA ARG A 569 27.83 17.53 -25.73
C ARG A 569 26.75 17.58 -24.66
N LEU A 570 26.47 18.79 -24.14
CA LEU A 570 25.23 19.02 -23.34
C LEU A 570 24.00 19.13 -24.24
N TYR A 571 24.24 19.52 -25.49
CA TYR A 571 23.38 19.44 -26.67
C TYR A 571 24.20 18.98 -27.87
N ASP A 572 23.59 18.34 -28.85
CA ASP A 572 24.20 17.98 -30.12
C ASP A 572 23.86 19.02 -31.21
N ALA A 573 24.81 19.35 -32.07
CA ALA A 573 24.55 20.17 -33.25
C ALA A 573 23.45 19.54 -34.13
N THR A 574 22.54 20.40 -34.63
CA THR A 574 21.46 19.97 -35.54
C THR A 574 22.00 19.66 -36.92
N GLU A 575 22.93 20.49 -37.42
CA GLU A 575 23.59 20.33 -38.70
C GLU A 575 25.07 20.73 -38.55
N GLY A 576 25.90 20.35 -39.51
CA GLY A 576 27.33 20.56 -39.49
C GLY A 576 28.06 19.58 -38.56
N SER A 577 29.35 19.86 -38.29
CA SER A 577 30.15 18.98 -37.45
C SER A 577 31.06 19.76 -36.49
N ILE A 578 31.27 19.17 -35.31
CA ILE A 578 32.26 19.63 -34.33
C ILE A 578 33.29 18.50 -34.21
N THR A 579 34.56 18.81 -34.41
CA THR A 579 35.62 17.81 -34.31
C THR A 579 36.66 18.20 -33.25
N LEU A 580 37.13 17.18 -32.51
CA LEU A 580 38.24 17.28 -31.59
C LEU A 580 39.39 16.44 -32.15
N ASP A 581 40.53 17.10 -32.44
CA ASP A 581 41.72 16.49 -33.04
C ASP A 581 41.43 15.70 -34.34
N GLY A 582 40.46 16.20 -35.16
CA GLY A 582 40.03 15.61 -36.43
C GLY A 582 38.93 14.54 -36.31
N GLU A 583 38.56 14.10 -35.09
CA GLU A 583 37.46 13.15 -34.91
C GLU A 583 36.19 13.89 -34.48
N ASN A 584 35.05 13.50 -35.05
CA ASN A 584 33.75 14.10 -34.69
C ASN A 584 33.40 13.76 -33.25
N ILE A 585 33.05 14.75 -32.43
CA ILE A 585 32.71 14.57 -31.02
C ILE A 585 31.53 13.60 -30.80
N LYS A 586 30.65 13.42 -31.81
CA LYS A 586 29.56 12.43 -31.75
C LYS A 586 30.06 10.98 -31.79
N ASN A 587 31.26 10.75 -32.35
CA ASN A 587 31.87 9.43 -32.45
C ASN A 587 32.75 9.09 -31.24
N ILE A 588 33.11 10.06 -30.40
CA ILE A 588 33.90 9.89 -29.19
C ILE A 588 32.96 9.54 -28.02
N SER A 589 33.38 8.67 -27.09
CA SER A 589 32.60 8.47 -25.89
C SER A 589 32.48 9.74 -25.07
N MET A 590 31.30 10.03 -24.52
CA MET A 590 31.06 11.23 -23.70
C MET A 590 32.04 11.34 -22.52
N LYS A 591 32.43 10.19 -21.96
CA LYS A 591 33.42 10.15 -20.89
C LYS A 591 34.79 10.68 -21.38
N GLU A 592 35.31 10.10 -22.44
CA GLU A 592 36.61 10.48 -22.99
C GLU A 592 36.63 11.94 -23.47
N LEU A 593 35.60 12.36 -24.21
CA LEU A 593 35.43 13.76 -24.59
C LEU A 593 35.49 14.69 -23.38
N ARG A 594 34.69 14.38 -22.35
CA ARG A 594 34.62 15.24 -21.15
C ARG A 594 35.86 15.15 -20.27
N ASP A 595 36.61 14.06 -20.34
CA ASP A 595 37.89 13.94 -19.63
C ASP A 595 38.91 14.95 -20.15
N GLU A 596 38.87 15.31 -21.44
CA GLU A 596 39.73 16.33 -22.06
C GLU A 596 39.23 17.76 -21.84
N LEU A 597 38.09 17.99 -21.21
CA LEU A 597 37.47 19.30 -21.02
C LEU A 597 37.51 19.77 -19.56
N GLY A 598 37.92 21.01 -19.35
CA GLY A 598 37.73 21.75 -18.09
C GLY A 598 36.67 22.83 -18.28
N TYR A 599 35.43 22.54 -17.83
CA TYR A 599 34.28 23.42 -18.02
C TYR A 599 33.96 24.23 -16.76
N VAL A 600 33.94 25.55 -16.90
CA VAL A 600 33.56 26.49 -15.85
C VAL A 600 32.27 27.20 -16.27
N PRO A 601 31.12 26.88 -15.70
CA PRO A 601 29.84 27.50 -16.07
C PRO A 601 29.74 28.94 -15.59
N GLN A 602 28.83 29.70 -16.20
CA GLN A 602 28.57 31.12 -15.88
C GLN A 602 28.24 31.32 -14.38
N LYS A 603 27.47 30.42 -13.78
CA LYS A 603 27.23 30.40 -12.33
C LYS A 603 28.08 29.32 -11.69
N GLY A 604 29.03 29.72 -10.85
CA GLY A 604 29.82 28.77 -10.07
C GLY A 604 28.93 27.91 -9.15
N ILE A 605 28.89 26.61 -9.40
CA ILE A 605 28.16 25.65 -8.61
C ILE A 605 29.14 24.87 -7.74
N LEU A 606 28.90 24.90 -6.42
CA LEU A 606 29.67 24.14 -5.45
C LEU A 606 28.74 23.08 -4.76
N PHE A 607 29.36 21.93 -4.50
CA PHE A 607 28.71 20.83 -3.79
C PHE A 607 28.97 20.91 -2.29
N SER A 608 28.05 20.36 -1.50
CA SER A 608 28.30 20.21 -0.05
C SER A 608 29.52 19.33 0.19
N GLY A 609 30.36 19.76 1.12
CA GLY A 609 31.63 19.10 1.42
C GLY A 609 32.65 20.08 1.92
N THR A 610 33.92 19.91 1.51
CA THR A 610 35.01 20.84 1.84
C THR A 610 35.48 21.63 0.59
N ILE A 611 36.29 22.64 0.78
CA ILE A 611 36.94 23.34 -0.33
C ILE A 611 37.77 22.36 -1.14
N GLU A 612 38.57 21.51 -0.48
CA GLU A 612 39.37 20.46 -1.12
C GLU A 612 38.51 19.55 -1.98
N SER A 613 37.42 18.99 -1.40
CA SER A 613 36.52 18.07 -2.12
C SER A 613 35.87 18.73 -3.34
N ASN A 614 35.62 20.02 -3.30
CA ASN A 614 35.11 20.78 -4.44
C ASN A 614 36.14 21.00 -5.53
N ILE A 615 37.41 21.27 -5.20
CA ILE A 615 38.50 21.39 -6.18
C ILE A 615 38.79 20.02 -6.80
N LYS A 616 38.90 18.96 -5.97
CA LYS A 616 39.10 17.57 -6.43
C LYS A 616 37.97 16.98 -7.23
N PHE A 617 36.79 17.63 -7.30
CA PHE A 617 35.63 17.07 -7.99
C PHE A 617 35.89 16.68 -9.45
N GLY A 618 36.71 17.44 -10.16
CA GLY A 618 37.14 17.13 -11.53
C GLY A 618 38.31 16.14 -11.65
N ALA A 619 39.06 15.96 -10.56
CA ALA A 619 40.25 15.11 -10.48
C ALA A 619 40.34 14.48 -9.08
N PRO A 620 39.56 13.42 -8.78
CA PRO A 620 39.48 12.84 -7.43
C PRO A 620 40.82 12.36 -6.86
N GLU A 621 41.74 11.92 -7.72
CA GLU A 621 43.05 11.41 -7.38
C GLU A 621 44.13 12.51 -7.27
N ALA A 622 43.77 13.80 -7.47
CA ALA A 622 44.74 14.89 -7.42
C ALA A 622 45.39 14.98 -6.04
N SER A 623 46.72 15.12 -6.02
CA SER A 623 47.49 15.37 -4.78
C SER A 623 47.12 16.73 -4.17
N MET A 624 47.40 16.92 -2.88
CA MET A 624 47.17 18.21 -2.23
C MET A 624 48.03 19.35 -2.84
N ASP A 625 49.15 19.02 -3.41
CA ASP A 625 50.01 20.01 -4.11
C ASP A 625 49.33 20.51 -5.39
N ILE A 626 48.70 19.62 -6.18
CA ILE A 626 47.90 20.01 -7.36
C ILE A 626 46.70 20.88 -6.91
N VAL A 627 46.07 20.56 -5.82
CA VAL A 627 44.93 21.34 -5.27
C VAL A 627 45.38 22.75 -4.87
N LYS A 628 46.53 22.87 -4.24
CA LYS A 628 47.11 24.17 -3.86
C LYS A 628 47.53 24.99 -5.08
N GLU A 629 48.22 24.35 -6.03
CA GLU A 629 48.63 25.02 -7.29
C GLU A 629 47.39 25.50 -8.08
N ALA A 630 46.36 24.67 -8.20
CA ALA A 630 45.11 25.07 -8.86
C ALA A 630 44.41 26.22 -8.12
N ALA A 631 44.42 26.23 -6.79
CA ALA A 631 43.88 27.32 -6.00
C ALA A 631 44.70 28.62 -6.13
N GLU A 632 46.03 28.53 -6.24
CA GLU A 632 46.91 29.65 -6.48
C GLU A 632 46.67 30.29 -7.86
N ILE A 633 46.62 29.47 -8.90
CA ILE A 633 46.34 29.94 -10.27
C ILE A 633 44.97 30.61 -10.30
N ALA A 634 43.94 30.00 -9.65
CA ALA A 634 42.59 30.54 -9.56
C ALA A 634 42.47 31.74 -8.62
N GLN A 635 43.56 32.25 -8.05
CA GLN A 635 43.59 33.38 -7.08
C GLN A 635 42.70 33.10 -5.88
N ALA A 636 42.55 31.81 -5.45
CA ALA A 636 41.68 31.41 -4.37
C ALA A 636 42.40 31.25 -3.01
N THR A 637 43.73 31.13 -3.02
CA THR A 637 44.57 30.86 -1.84
C THR A 637 44.37 31.91 -0.75
N GLU A 638 44.31 33.19 -1.09
CA GLU A 638 44.15 34.25 -0.09
C GLU A 638 42.90 34.04 0.80
N PHE A 639 41.74 33.85 0.20
CA PHE A 639 40.52 33.67 1.01
C PHE A 639 40.43 32.28 1.67
N ILE A 640 41.09 31.25 1.08
CA ILE A 640 41.15 29.92 1.69
C ILE A 640 41.95 29.98 3.00
N GLU A 641 43.10 30.63 2.96
CA GLU A 641 44.01 30.77 4.11
C GLU A 641 43.39 31.61 5.25
N THR A 642 42.45 32.53 4.96
CA THR A 642 41.69 33.26 6.00
C THR A 642 40.69 32.43 6.74
N LYS A 643 40.33 31.24 6.21
CA LYS A 643 39.39 30.36 6.90
C LYS A 643 40.08 29.50 7.95
N SER A 644 39.43 29.25 9.08
CA SER A 644 39.98 28.52 10.22
C SER A 644 40.46 27.10 9.87
N ALA A 645 39.71 26.38 9.00
CA ALA A 645 40.06 25.04 8.56
C ALA A 645 40.65 25.00 7.13
N LYS A 646 41.04 26.14 6.56
CA LYS A 646 41.68 26.27 5.24
C LYS A 646 40.94 25.42 4.17
N TYR A 647 41.62 24.48 3.52
CA TYR A 647 41.06 23.57 2.51
C TYR A 647 39.98 22.62 3.04
N GLU A 648 40.02 22.28 4.33
CA GLU A 648 38.99 21.47 5.00
C GLU A 648 37.76 22.27 5.41
N SER A 649 37.72 23.60 5.14
CA SER A 649 36.59 24.44 5.48
C SER A 649 35.33 23.96 4.78
N PRO A 650 34.20 23.84 5.50
CA PRO A 650 32.94 23.30 4.97
C PRO A 650 32.31 24.25 3.94
N ILE A 651 31.84 23.69 2.85
CA ILE A 651 30.98 24.32 1.84
C ILE A 651 29.58 23.83 2.02
N ALA A 652 28.65 24.74 2.26
CA ALA A 652 27.22 24.45 2.36
C ALA A 652 26.63 24.12 0.97
N GLN A 653 25.47 23.52 0.94
CA GLN A 653 24.74 23.17 -0.29
C GLN A 653 24.61 24.40 -1.23
N GLY A 654 25.05 24.27 -2.47
CA GLY A 654 25.07 25.37 -3.44
C GLY A 654 26.04 26.49 -3.10
N GLY A 655 26.95 26.29 -2.13
CA GLY A 655 27.95 27.27 -1.71
C GLY A 655 27.34 28.53 -1.06
N THR A 656 26.23 28.44 -0.36
CA THR A 656 25.54 29.61 0.24
C THR A 656 26.38 30.35 1.28
N ASN A 657 27.44 29.73 1.80
CA ASN A 657 28.36 30.29 2.80
C ASN A 657 29.61 30.91 2.20
N VAL A 658 29.68 31.08 0.86
CA VAL A 658 30.78 31.75 0.16
C VAL A 658 30.23 32.77 -0.82
N SER A 659 31.00 33.83 -1.10
CA SER A 659 30.61 34.90 -2.04
C SER A 659 30.59 34.42 -3.50
N GLY A 660 29.91 35.16 -4.38
CA GLY A 660 29.87 34.84 -5.83
C GLY A 660 31.26 34.71 -6.48
N GLY A 661 32.16 35.67 -6.20
CA GLY A 661 33.51 35.61 -6.67
C GLY A 661 34.36 34.45 -6.09
N GLN A 662 34.12 34.07 -4.81
CA GLN A 662 34.75 32.90 -4.20
C GLN A 662 34.25 31.60 -4.85
N LYS A 663 32.94 31.49 -5.12
CA LYS A 663 32.36 30.34 -5.85
C LYS A 663 33.03 30.20 -7.22
N GLN A 664 33.16 31.28 -7.91
CA GLN A 664 33.74 31.30 -9.27
C GLN A 664 35.21 30.86 -9.24
N ARG A 665 36.04 31.44 -8.34
CA ARG A 665 37.43 31.04 -8.16
C ARG A 665 37.57 29.54 -7.81
N LEU A 666 36.74 28.99 -6.95
CA LEU A 666 36.76 27.55 -6.64
C LEU A 666 36.32 26.69 -7.84
N SER A 667 35.38 27.15 -8.65
CA SER A 667 34.97 26.47 -9.89
C SER A 667 36.06 26.49 -10.93
N ILE A 668 36.84 27.61 -11.03
CA ILE A 668 38.01 27.71 -11.88
C ILE A 668 39.14 26.79 -11.37
N ALA A 669 39.40 26.78 -10.05
CA ALA A 669 40.39 25.87 -9.46
C ALA A 669 40.04 24.40 -9.73
N ARG A 670 38.75 24.01 -9.69
CA ARG A 670 38.28 22.68 -10.08
C ARG A 670 38.64 22.29 -11.52
N ALA A 671 38.47 23.22 -12.45
CA ALA A 671 38.81 22.98 -13.85
C ALA A 671 40.33 22.87 -14.03
N ILE A 672 41.10 23.70 -13.35
CA ILE A 672 42.57 23.71 -13.44
C ILE A 672 43.17 22.42 -12.83
N ALA A 673 42.67 21.98 -11.69
CA ALA A 673 43.13 20.75 -11.02
C ALA A 673 42.97 19.49 -11.88
N LYS A 674 42.08 19.52 -12.87
CA LYS A 674 41.84 18.44 -13.83
C LYS A 674 42.93 18.38 -14.92
N ASN A 675 43.65 19.47 -15.18
CA ASN A 675 44.66 19.63 -16.23
C ASN A 675 44.19 19.16 -17.63
N PRO A 676 43.04 19.69 -18.12
CA PRO A 676 42.44 19.25 -19.39
C PRO A 676 43.16 19.83 -20.60
N LYS A 677 42.91 19.28 -21.81
CA LYS A 677 43.43 19.82 -23.09
C LYS A 677 42.65 21.03 -23.60
N ILE A 678 41.38 21.16 -23.14
CA ILE A 678 40.56 22.34 -23.51
C ILE A 678 39.94 22.92 -22.24
N PHE A 679 40.16 24.20 -22.01
CA PHE A 679 39.47 24.98 -20.99
C PHE A 679 38.33 25.77 -21.62
N ILE A 680 37.16 25.75 -20.97
CA ILE A 680 35.99 26.51 -21.38
C ILE A 680 35.51 27.34 -20.18
N PHE A 681 35.56 28.65 -20.32
CA PHE A 681 35.15 29.62 -19.35
C PHE A 681 33.89 30.36 -19.85
N ASP A 682 32.72 29.99 -19.41
CA ASP A 682 31.47 30.66 -19.80
C ASP A 682 31.21 31.82 -18.85
N ASP A 683 31.54 33.03 -19.28
CA ASP A 683 31.39 34.32 -18.57
C ASP A 683 31.91 34.28 -17.10
N SER A 684 32.92 33.43 -16.86
CA SER A 684 33.39 33.06 -15.53
C SER A 684 34.17 34.14 -14.81
N PHE A 685 34.60 35.18 -15.54
CA PHE A 685 35.40 36.29 -15.03
C PHE A 685 34.56 37.52 -14.62
N SER A 686 33.31 37.58 -15.06
CA SER A 686 32.43 38.74 -14.81
C SER A 686 32.12 38.98 -13.32
N ALA A 687 32.14 37.92 -12.50
CA ALA A 687 31.91 37.97 -11.06
C ALA A 687 33.13 38.36 -10.23
N LEU A 688 34.31 38.56 -10.90
CA LEU A 688 35.57 38.92 -10.27
C LEU A 688 35.79 40.43 -10.35
N ASP A 689 36.51 40.98 -9.37
CA ASP A 689 37.03 42.34 -9.46
C ASP A 689 38.15 42.44 -10.49
N LEU A 690 38.38 43.63 -11.02
CA LEU A 690 39.33 43.85 -12.12
C LEU A 690 40.77 43.41 -11.80
N LYS A 691 41.20 43.56 -10.54
CA LYS A 691 42.56 43.19 -10.09
C LYS A 691 42.70 41.65 -10.06
N THR A 692 41.73 40.96 -9.49
CA THR A 692 41.71 39.50 -9.43
C THR A 692 41.56 38.88 -10.82
N ASP A 693 40.73 39.45 -11.71
CA ASP A 693 40.58 39.03 -13.11
C ASP A 693 41.92 39.13 -13.87
N ALA A 694 42.60 40.26 -13.76
CA ALA A 694 43.92 40.47 -14.44
C ALA A 694 45.00 39.52 -13.90
N ALA A 695 45.05 39.31 -12.57
CA ALA A 695 46.03 38.39 -11.96
C ALA A 695 45.74 36.94 -12.36
N LEU A 696 44.49 36.50 -12.37
CA LEU A 696 44.07 35.18 -12.79
C LEU A 696 44.41 34.90 -14.25
N ARG A 697 44.14 35.81 -15.16
CA ARG A 697 44.47 35.65 -16.59
C ARG A 697 45.99 35.58 -16.81
N LYS A 698 46.75 36.40 -16.11
CA LYS A 698 48.23 36.34 -16.16
C LYS A 698 48.76 34.99 -15.68
N ALA A 699 48.19 34.46 -14.58
CA ALA A 699 48.55 33.16 -14.05
C ALA A 699 48.15 32.03 -15.01
N LEU A 700 46.95 32.06 -15.61
CA LEU A 700 46.51 31.13 -16.62
C LEU A 700 47.44 31.11 -17.84
N ALA A 701 47.73 32.27 -18.41
CA ALA A 701 48.60 32.39 -19.57
C ALA A 701 50.05 31.86 -19.33
N SER A 702 50.54 31.93 -18.09
CA SER A 702 51.88 31.44 -17.75
C SER A 702 51.93 29.95 -17.42
N LYS A 703 50.82 29.35 -17.00
CA LYS A 703 50.76 27.97 -16.50
C LYS A 703 50.01 27.01 -17.43
N VAL A 704 49.11 27.53 -18.27
CA VAL A 704 48.30 26.74 -19.22
C VAL A 704 48.78 27.06 -20.63
N THR A 705 49.97 26.55 -21.00
CA THR A 705 50.62 26.86 -22.27
C THR A 705 50.26 25.89 -23.40
N ASP A 706 49.89 24.65 -23.09
CA ASP A 706 49.67 23.58 -24.08
C ASP A 706 48.20 23.28 -24.34
N SER A 707 47.27 23.92 -23.61
CA SER A 707 45.83 23.67 -23.72
C SER A 707 45.16 24.77 -24.56
N THR A 708 44.10 24.38 -25.26
CA THR A 708 43.19 25.33 -25.92
C THR A 708 42.34 26.03 -24.88
N VAL A 709 42.25 27.37 -24.94
CA VAL A 709 41.45 28.16 -23.99
C VAL A 709 40.29 28.84 -24.73
N ILE A 710 39.06 28.58 -24.32
CA ILE A 710 37.85 29.21 -24.85
C ILE A 710 37.23 30.08 -23.76
N ILE A 711 37.10 31.39 -24.01
CA ILE A 711 36.60 32.36 -23.06
C ILE A 711 35.36 33.05 -23.62
N VAL A 712 34.21 32.84 -23.02
CA VAL A 712 33.05 33.71 -23.25
C VAL A 712 33.18 34.91 -22.34
N ALA A 713 33.13 36.09 -22.88
CA ALA A 713 33.25 37.32 -22.09
C ALA A 713 32.20 38.37 -22.46
N GLN A 714 31.83 39.16 -21.47
CA GLN A 714 31.02 40.36 -21.63
C GLN A 714 31.84 41.64 -21.58
N ARG A 715 33.09 41.56 -21.09
CA ARG A 715 34.01 42.70 -20.97
C ARG A 715 35.12 42.57 -22.01
N ILE A 716 35.38 43.65 -22.75
CA ILE A 716 36.49 43.67 -23.74
C ILE A 716 37.84 43.55 -23.05
N SER A 717 38.01 44.18 -21.87
CA SER A 717 39.23 44.07 -21.08
C SER A 717 39.67 42.63 -20.79
N THR A 718 38.71 41.69 -20.75
CA THR A 718 38.99 40.26 -20.52
C THR A 718 39.62 39.59 -21.76
N ILE A 719 39.36 40.08 -22.95
CA ILE A 719 39.69 39.42 -24.24
C ILE A 719 40.68 40.19 -25.10
N LEU A 720 41.24 41.33 -24.63
CA LEU A 720 42.16 42.19 -25.38
C LEU A 720 43.36 41.42 -25.94
N HIS A 721 43.87 40.44 -25.24
CA HIS A 721 45.05 39.64 -25.58
C HIS A 721 44.73 38.26 -26.12
N ALA A 722 43.48 38.00 -26.49
CA ALA A 722 43.10 36.74 -27.10
C ALA A 722 43.70 36.63 -28.51
N ASP A 723 44.21 35.43 -28.87
CA ASP A 723 44.78 35.15 -30.18
C ASP A 723 43.73 35.24 -31.28
N GLN A 724 42.45 34.91 -30.92
CA GLN A 724 41.32 35.01 -31.81
C GLN A 724 40.08 35.48 -31.00
N ILE A 725 39.35 36.43 -31.53
CA ILE A 725 38.07 36.90 -31.01
C ILE A 725 37.00 36.59 -32.03
N LEU A 726 35.93 35.92 -31.60
CA LEU A 726 34.70 35.65 -32.35
C LEU A 726 33.64 36.64 -31.89
N VAL A 727 33.16 37.47 -32.80
CA VAL A 727 32.06 38.40 -32.53
C VAL A 727 30.76 37.76 -32.95
N MET A 728 29.88 37.51 -31.99
CA MET A 728 28.57 36.89 -32.23
C MET A 728 27.45 37.93 -32.23
N ASP A 729 26.57 37.82 -33.22
CA ASP A 729 25.34 38.59 -33.29
C ASP A 729 24.23 37.71 -33.90
N GLU A 730 23.03 37.73 -33.29
CA GLU A 730 21.84 36.94 -33.74
C GLU A 730 22.15 35.48 -34.12
N GLY A 731 22.96 34.80 -33.33
CA GLY A 731 23.32 33.37 -33.58
C GLY A 731 24.40 33.14 -34.62
N LYS A 732 25.00 34.17 -35.22
CA LYS A 732 26.03 34.09 -36.25
C LYS A 732 27.37 34.69 -35.79
N ILE A 733 28.48 34.26 -36.41
CA ILE A 733 29.80 34.90 -36.27
C ILE A 733 29.87 36.02 -37.32
N VAL A 734 29.80 37.26 -36.87
CA VAL A 734 29.82 38.45 -37.73
C VAL A 734 31.23 39.08 -37.84
N GLY A 735 32.16 38.62 -36.99
CA GLY A 735 33.56 39.08 -37.04
C GLY A 735 34.51 38.05 -36.42
N LYS A 736 35.68 37.87 -36.98
CA LYS A 736 36.74 36.99 -36.53
C LYS A 736 38.09 37.62 -36.73
N GLY A 737 38.92 37.68 -35.70
CA GLY A 737 40.26 38.25 -35.78
C GLY A 737 40.81 38.67 -34.42
N THR A 738 41.89 39.41 -34.39
CA THR A 738 42.46 40.04 -33.19
C THR A 738 41.71 41.30 -32.82
N HIS A 739 41.94 41.81 -31.60
CA HIS A 739 41.32 43.07 -31.13
C HIS A 739 41.52 44.22 -32.09
N GLU A 740 42.75 44.41 -32.60
CA GLU A 740 43.11 45.49 -33.51
C GLU A 740 42.46 45.35 -34.90
N GLU A 741 42.35 44.12 -35.40
CA GLU A 741 41.69 43.81 -36.67
C GLU A 741 40.16 44.07 -36.59
N LEU A 742 39.54 43.66 -35.50
CA LEU A 742 38.12 43.83 -35.32
C LEU A 742 37.70 45.26 -35.04
N LEU A 743 38.53 46.05 -34.36
CA LEU A 743 38.31 47.46 -34.22
C LEU A 743 38.32 48.23 -35.57
N LYS A 744 39.07 47.71 -36.61
CA LYS A 744 39.07 48.30 -37.93
C LYS A 744 37.95 47.80 -38.83
N ASN A 745 37.62 46.51 -38.73
CA ASN A 745 36.87 45.82 -39.78
C ASN A 745 35.47 45.31 -39.33
N CYS A 746 35.10 45.37 -38.02
CA CYS A 746 33.85 44.83 -37.55
C CYS A 746 33.04 45.90 -36.82
N GLU A 747 31.96 46.34 -37.44
CA GLU A 747 31.08 47.37 -36.91
C GLU A 747 30.42 46.99 -35.57
N VAL A 748 29.97 45.75 -35.46
CA VAL A 748 29.37 45.24 -34.22
C VAL A 748 30.40 45.24 -33.08
N TYR A 749 31.65 44.87 -33.34
CA TYR A 749 32.72 44.92 -32.34
C TYR A 749 33.04 46.35 -31.91
N GLN A 750 33.09 47.30 -32.86
CA GLN A 750 33.31 48.71 -32.58
C GLN A 750 32.18 49.28 -31.67
N GLN A 751 30.92 48.91 -31.94
CA GLN A 751 29.78 49.34 -31.11
C GLN A 751 29.88 48.76 -29.68
N ILE A 752 30.24 47.49 -29.53
CA ILE A 752 30.48 46.88 -28.22
C ILE A 752 31.65 47.55 -27.51
N ALA A 753 32.74 47.88 -28.22
CA ALA A 753 33.91 48.55 -27.68
C ALA A 753 33.60 49.96 -27.19
N LYS A 754 32.94 50.74 -28.02
CA LYS A 754 32.51 52.11 -27.67
C LYS A 754 31.56 52.17 -26.48
N SER A 755 30.72 51.14 -26.29
CA SER A 755 29.80 51.08 -25.18
C SER A 755 30.44 50.67 -23.84
N LYS A 756 31.60 50.05 -23.85
CA LYS A 756 32.22 49.40 -22.67
C LYS A 756 33.65 49.86 -22.34
N MET A 757 34.29 50.62 -23.20
CA MET A 757 35.65 51.20 -23.01
C MET A 757 35.59 52.73 -23.04
N SER A 758 36.46 53.37 -22.27
CA SER A 758 36.65 54.84 -22.35
C SER A 758 37.34 55.23 -23.65
N ALA A 759 37.12 56.45 -24.13
CA ALA A 759 37.77 56.98 -25.33
C ALA A 759 39.30 56.87 -25.27
N LYS A 760 39.86 56.98 -24.07
CA LYS A 760 41.29 56.88 -23.80
C LYS A 760 41.80 55.43 -23.95
N GLU A 761 41.01 54.42 -23.55
CA GLU A 761 41.32 52.98 -23.70
C GLU A 761 41.20 52.51 -25.15
N LEU A 762 40.38 53.20 -25.96
CA LEU A 762 40.19 52.94 -27.39
C LEU A 762 41.28 53.59 -28.28
N GLY A 763 42.18 54.34 -27.68
CA GLY A 763 43.20 55.08 -28.45
C GLY A 763 42.63 56.19 -29.32
N ILE A 764 41.39 56.62 -29.07
CA ILE A 764 40.71 57.69 -29.74
C ILE A 764 40.95 58.96 -28.90
N ASP A 765 42.29 59.35 -28.81
CA ASP A 765 42.66 60.65 -28.23
C ASP A 765 42.45 61.72 -29.28
N GLY A 766 41.38 62.46 -29.08
CA GLY A 766 41.25 63.84 -29.58
C GLY A 766 41.21 64.07 -31.06
N LYS A 767 40.03 63.78 -31.70
CA LYS A 767 39.53 64.60 -32.84
C LYS A 767 38.06 64.28 -32.98
N GLU A 768 37.24 65.00 -32.29
CA GLU A 768 35.82 65.37 -32.58
C GLU A 768 35.14 65.88 -31.32
N GLU A 769 35.57 67.05 -30.85
CA GLU A 769 34.70 68.00 -30.23
C GLU A 769 34.82 69.26 -31.01
N ALA A 770 33.95 69.46 -31.99
CA ALA A 770 33.58 70.74 -32.54
C ALA A 770 32.18 70.62 -33.19
#